data_172600630427ea5aa450a5b67698deff
#
_entry.id   172600630427ea5aa450a5b67698deff
#
_cell.length_a   1.000
_cell.length_b   1.000
_cell.length_c   1.000
_cell.angle_alpha   90.00
_cell.angle_beta   90.00
_cell.angle_gamma   90.00
#
_symmetry.space_group_name_H-M   'P 1'
#
loop_
_entity.id
_entity.type
_entity.pdbx_description
1 polymer ?
#
loop_
_entity_poly.entity_id
_entity_poly.type
_entity_poly.pdbx_seq_one_letter_code
_entity_poly.pdbx_strand_id
1 'polypeptide(L)'
;MSKGGDFLEEQEITDCFPDLGLGLNRPDFMLCLHGEPVIIIETKNELCKYKNAINEAMEYCEIINRNKKHEIKIAIGVAGEPENGYIVIVKYLKDGKWEDLISHGNAVTAIISKTECINALASDDATTEVVIPSTREFIDAAIEVSNILRTAKIETTLRPKVVGTVTTALYYGDIDITTKDILGDINRMMTSAINESQHFSDAKKAKLIEALTLGLNDFGSLSPFIFRIISILKRLNIRAVLQSDADFLGMFYEAFLRYGADNNAMGIVFTPRHITKFCTDLVGVEIGHKIIDITCGTGGFLVSAFDALKKECHNDEGKDLIRESVYGFDTNPTVWALSCLNMFFRGDGKSNIENTSSLEKGARSSVRNKFNRAFLNPPFHQEGEPEREFIDASMESLIQGGLFVGVVYAGVFADEENKVWREDFMRKHTLIGMISLPDELFYPNASAITSIMIARAKVPQPKNSNIFMGRLYNDGFEKLKGKRVECSGNQIPHMLQEFHKFMNGGHIKESNDIIVVRANILKDGAEYSPQQYIPQQKLDYKDVDNLNKKTLMSLFQTITSYPEITESLDDGFMQYNKDKRFPLNKTDNLETFFDVKTGKSKGLKSYSAGIVPYVSSGDDTNGVVGLVAEDGIELCDGCITVSAFGTAYLQPWNYMARGNGGSSVRVLVPKYRMTVKELFWFIAQINSQRWRFTYARQAIKSRLIKLKLTSPPEYFEKDIDIIGKLTDFKTKLAELSEIE
;
A
#
# COMPACT_ATOMS: atom_id res chain seq x y z
N MET A 1 10.29 -25.61 11.52
CA MET A 1 10.75 -27.01 11.48
C MET A 1 9.64 -27.88 12.06
N SER A 2 9.26 -28.96 11.43
CA SER A 2 8.20 -29.83 11.92
C SER A 2 8.78 -30.76 13.02
N LYS A 3 8.09 -30.91 14.18
CA LYS A 3 8.42 -31.94 15.16
C LYS A 3 8.43 -33.33 14.49
N GLY A 4 9.53 -34.02 14.63
CA GLY A 4 9.71 -35.39 14.15
C GLY A 4 10.54 -35.50 12.87
N GLY A 5 11.83 -35.72 12.99
CA GLY A 5 12.76 -36.10 11.92
C GLY A 5 14.01 -35.23 11.75
N ASP A 6 13.88 -33.92 11.69
CA ASP A 6 15.04 -33.02 11.52
C ASP A 6 15.39 -32.20 12.77
N PHE A 7 14.54 -32.19 13.80
CA PHE A 7 14.73 -31.43 15.04
C PHE A 7 14.42 -32.32 16.24
N LEU A 8 15.41 -32.51 17.09
CA LEU A 8 15.33 -33.38 18.28
C LEU A 8 15.57 -32.58 19.56
N GLU A 9 14.74 -32.80 20.56
CA GLU A 9 14.89 -32.28 21.92
C GLU A 9 15.66 -33.29 22.79
N GLU A 10 16.18 -32.85 23.91
CA GLU A 10 17.03 -33.59 24.87
C GLU A 10 16.76 -35.09 24.98
N GLN A 11 15.53 -35.50 25.23
CA GLN A 11 15.17 -36.93 25.37
C GLN A 11 15.19 -37.67 24.03
N GLU A 12 14.68 -37.04 22.97
CA GLU A 12 14.62 -37.62 21.62
C GLU A 12 16.02 -37.88 21.03
N ILE A 13 17.00 -37.01 21.38
CA ILE A 13 18.40 -37.16 20.95
C ILE A 13 18.95 -38.53 21.40
N THR A 14 18.71 -38.90 22.66
CA THR A 14 19.19 -40.16 23.18
C THR A 14 18.47 -41.36 22.56
N ASP A 15 17.19 -41.22 22.30
CA ASP A 15 16.38 -42.31 21.72
C ASP A 15 16.77 -42.56 20.25
N CYS A 16 17.04 -41.47 19.49
CA CYS A 16 17.44 -41.56 18.08
C CYS A 16 18.93 -41.92 17.90
N PHE A 17 19.79 -41.46 18.80
CA PHE A 17 21.27 -41.62 18.72
C PHE A 17 21.85 -42.11 20.04
N PRO A 18 21.66 -43.38 20.44
CA PRO A 18 22.12 -43.88 21.74
C PRO A 18 23.65 -43.93 21.88
N ASP A 19 24.39 -43.92 20.79
CA ASP A 19 25.84 -44.14 20.73
C ASP A 19 26.68 -42.83 20.54
N LEU A 20 26.13 -41.62 20.86
CA LEU A 20 26.86 -40.35 20.68
C LEU A 20 28.03 -40.15 21.66
N GLY A 21 28.13 -40.96 22.71
CA GLY A 21 29.21 -40.84 23.70
C GLY A 21 29.02 -39.73 24.73
N LEU A 22 27.83 -39.17 24.82
CA LEU A 22 27.51 -38.01 25.68
C LEU A 22 27.36 -38.40 27.18
N GLY A 23 27.25 -39.69 27.50
CA GLY A 23 27.05 -40.17 28.88
C GLY A 23 25.70 -39.70 29.45
N LEU A 24 25.72 -38.98 30.56
CA LEU A 24 24.53 -38.38 31.17
C LEU A 24 24.25 -36.94 30.69
N ASN A 25 25.17 -36.34 29.97
CA ASN A 25 25.05 -34.97 29.43
C ASN A 25 24.28 -35.01 28.13
N ARG A 26 23.42 -34.03 27.90
CA ARG A 26 22.58 -33.94 26.71
C ARG A 26 22.51 -32.49 26.26
N PRO A 27 22.67 -32.21 24.96
CA PRO A 27 22.38 -30.90 24.45
C PRO A 27 20.88 -30.64 24.45
N ASP A 28 20.49 -29.37 24.60
CA ASP A 28 19.09 -28.96 24.60
C ASP A 28 18.39 -29.35 23.30
N PHE A 29 19.08 -29.09 22.14
CA PHE A 29 18.53 -29.41 20.84
C PHE A 29 19.62 -29.88 19.86
N MET A 30 19.20 -30.76 18.95
CA MET A 30 19.98 -31.28 17.84
C MET A 30 19.21 -31.15 16.53
N LEU A 31 19.86 -30.64 15.49
CA LEU A 31 19.28 -30.61 14.14
C LEU A 31 19.95 -31.65 13.26
N CYS A 32 19.14 -32.38 12.51
CA CYS A 32 19.56 -33.39 11.57
C CYS A 32 19.25 -33.03 10.13
N LEU A 33 20.12 -33.42 9.21
CA LEU A 33 19.86 -33.37 7.77
C LEU A 33 19.94 -34.79 7.22
N HIS A 34 18.88 -35.26 6.59
CA HIS A 34 18.81 -36.64 6.05
C HIS A 34 19.12 -37.75 7.09
N GLY A 35 18.75 -37.48 8.34
CA GLY A 35 18.98 -38.42 9.44
C GLY A 35 20.37 -38.34 10.11
N GLU A 36 21.26 -37.44 9.61
CA GLU A 36 22.58 -37.21 10.21
C GLU A 36 22.56 -35.92 11.06
N PRO A 37 23.13 -35.92 12.28
CA PRO A 37 23.22 -34.77 13.13
C PRO A 37 24.21 -33.76 12.57
N VAL A 38 23.80 -32.50 12.44
CA VAL A 38 24.61 -31.44 11.78
C VAL A 38 24.79 -30.20 12.64
N ILE A 39 23.90 -29.95 13.59
CA ILE A 39 23.95 -28.77 14.48
C ILE A 39 23.62 -29.21 15.91
N ILE A 40 24.37 -28.67 16.87
CA ILE A 40 24.04 -28.71 18.29
C ILE A 40 23.65 -27.29 18.73
N ILE A 41 22.57 -27.18 19.49
CA ILE A 41 22.11 -25.93 20.09
C ILE A 41 22.03 -26.06 21.59
N GLU A 42 22.64 -25.13 22.31
CA GLU A 42 22.55 -24.98 23.74
C GLU A 42 21.87 -23.67 24.12
N THR A 43 21.03 -23.69 25.15
CA THR A 43 20.26 -22.53 25.61
C THR A 43 20.52 -22.21 27.07
N LYS A 44 20.47 -20.91 27.39
CA LYS A 44 20.55 -20.42 28.78
C LYS A 44 19.54 -19.28 28.98
N ASN A 45 18.81 -19.29 30.06
CA ASN A 45 17.77 -18.29 30.34
C ASN A 45 18.33 -16.89 30.64
N GLU A 46 19.59 -16.78 31.07
CA GLU A 46 20.23 -15.52 31.42
C GLU A 46 21.13 -15.01 30.31
N LEU A 47 20.95 -13.75 29.88
CA LEU A 47 21.74 -13.10 28.84
C LEU A 47 23.25 -13.19 29.11
N CYS A 48 23.68 -12.99 30.35
CA CYS A 48 25.11 -13.00 30.72
C CYS A 48 25.78 -14.37 30.52
N LYS A 49 25.01 -15.45 30.36
CA LYS A 49 25.51 -16.82 30.17
C LYS A 49 25.71 -17.19 28.68
N TYR A 50 25.67 -16.22 27.76
CA TYR A 50 25.81 -16.49 26.33
C TYR A 50 27.10 -17.22 25.95
N LYS A 51 28.23 -16.91 26.64
CA LYS A 51 29.50 -17.63 26.44
C LYS A 51 29.44 -19.07 26.92
N ASN A 52 28.70 -19.33 27.98
CA ASN A 52 28.52 -20.68 28.47
C ASN A 52 27.70 -21.51 27.49
N ALA A 53 26.60 -20.95 26.95
CA ALA A 53 25.78 -21.64 25.97
C ALA A 53 26.58 -22.08 24.74
N ILE A 54 27.37 -21.19 24.13
CA ILE A 54 28.17 -21.59 22.95
C ILE A 54 29.30 -22.53 23.29
N ASN A 55 29.96 -22.36 24.45
CA ASN A 55 31.04 -23.27 24.87
C ASN A 55 30.52 -24.69 25.11
N GLU A 56 29.39 -24.86 25.78
CA GLU A 56 28.75 -26.14 26.01
C GLU A 56 28.31 -26.79 24.67
N ALA A 57 27.74 -26.02 23.75
CA ALA A 57 27.38 -26.50 22.39
C ALA A 57 28.61 -27.03 21.64
N MET A 58 29.73 -26.27 21.67
CA MET A 58 30.99 -26.69 21.05
C MET A 58 31.56 -27.95 21.70
N GLU A 59 31.52 -28.06 23.05
CA GLU A 59 31.99 -29.20 23.79
C GLU A 59 31.19 -30.49 23.42
N TYR A 60 29.87 -30.39 23.30
CA TYR A 60 29.04 -31.50 22.84
C TYR A 60 29.41 -31.93 21.40
N CYS A 61 29.61 -30.99 20.49
CA CYS A 61 30.07 -31.32 19.16
C CYS A 61 31.42 -32.07 19.19
N GLU A 62 32.37 -31.63 20.02
CA GLU A 62 33.68 -32.27 20.15
C GLU A 62 33.58 -33.70 20.72
N ILE A 63 32.72 -33.91 21.71
CA ILE A 63 32.49 -35.27 22.30
C ILE A 63 31.93 -36.20 21.23
N ILE A 64 30.94 -35.73 20.45
CA ILE A 64 30.32 -36.53 19.38
C ILE A 64 31.34 -36.83 18.28
N ASN A 65 32.11 -35.83 17.84
CA ASN A 65 33.09 -35.96 16.76
C ASN A 65 34.25 -36.90 17.12
N ARG A 66 34.62 -37.02 18.42
CA ARG A 66 35.67 -37.98 18.87
C ARG A 66 35.33 -39.44 18.54
N ASN A 67 34.03 -39.77 18.47
CA ASN A 67 33.59 -41.14 18.18
C ASN A 67 33.68 -41.50 16.69
N LYS A 68 33.97 -40.51 15.81
CA LYS A 68 34.15 -40.66 14.34
C LYS A 68 32.95 -41.33 13.62
N LYS A 69 31.79 -41.46 14.28
CA LYS A 69 30.55 -41.93 13.65
C LYS A 69 29.79 -40.81 12.96
N HIS A 70 29.83 -39.61 13.55
CA HIS A 70 29.20 -38.42 13.06
C HIS A 70 30.19 -37.26 13.10
N GLU A 71 30.07 -36.28 12.19
CA GLU A 71 30.88 -35.07 12.17
C GLU A 71 29.94 -33.87 12.23
N ILE A 72 29.87 -33.20 13.39
CA ILE A 72 29.07 -32.00 13.58
C ILE A 72 29.98 -30.78 13.47
N LYS A 73 29.73 -29.94 12.46
CA LYS A 73 30.55 -28.76 12.17
C LYS A 73 29.94 -27.47 12.69
N ILE A 74 28.68 -27.44 13.14
CA ILE A 74 28.01 -26.21 13.55
C ILE A 74 27.51 -26.32 14.99
N ALA A 75 27.92 -25.34 15.80
CA ALA A 75 27.49 -25.16 17.18
C ALA A 75 26.75 -23.82 17.33
N ILE A 76 25.62 -23.82 18.01
CA ILE A 76 24.82 -22.62 18.27
C ILE A 76 24.59 -22.45 19.76
N GLY A 77 24.97 -21.32 20.32
CA GLY A 77 24.63 -20.92 21.68
C GLY A 77 23.55 -19.85 21.68
N VAL A 78 22.49 -20.04 22.45
CA VAL A 78 21.41 -19.08 22.64
C VAL A 78 21.31 -18.73 24.13
N ALA A 79 21.25 -17.44 24.47
CA ALA A 79 21.09 -16.99 25.85
C ALA A 79 20.10 -15.83 25.95
N GLY A 80 19.22 -15.89 26.95
CA GLY A 80 18.15 -14.91 27.19
C GLY A 80 16.75 -15.45 26.90
N GLU A 81 15.77 -14.60 27.03
CA GLU A 81 14.35 -14.91 26.84
C GLU A 81 13.73 -13.96 25.82
N PRO A 82 12.68 -14.37 25.08
CA PRO A 82 12.01 -13.51 24.10
C PRO A 82 11.51 -12.19 24.68
N GLU A 83 11.06 -12.19 25.93
CA GLU A 83 10.54 -11.02 26.63
C GLU A 83 11.63 -10.02 27.01
N ASN A 84 12.85 -10.51 27.25
CA ASN A 84 13.98 -9.76 27.76
C ASN A 84 15.11 -9.57 26.74
N GLY A 85 14.93 -10.07 25.51
CA GLY A 85 15.94 -10.14 24.48
C GLY A 85 16.83 -11.37 24.63
N TYR A 86 17.49 -11.76 23.54
CA TYR A 86 18.37 -12.92 23.52
C TYR A 86 19.57 -12.69 22.59
N ILE A 87 20.65 -13.43 22.85
CA ILE A 87 21.87 -13.45 22.02
C ILE A 87 21.96 -14.83 21.36
N VAL A 88 22.31 -14.86 20.08
CA VAL A 88 22.66 -16.06 19.32
C VAL A 88 24.08 -15.96 18.85
N ILE A 89 24.88 -16.99 19.08
CA ILE A 89 26.24 -17.15 18.54
C ILE A 89 26.28 -18.43 17.73
N VAL A 90 26.79 -18.35 16.51
CA VAL A 90 26.95 -19.49 15.61
C VAL A 90 28.43 -19.70 15.31
N LYS A 91 28.94 -20.88 15.62
CA LYS A 91 30.32 -21.28 15.37
C LYS A 91 30.38 -22.41 14.36
N TYR A 92 31.41 -22.38 13.51
CA TYR A 92 31.72 -23.42 12.53
C TYR A 92 33.10 -24.05 12.83
N LEU A 93 33.16 -25.37 12.78
CA LEU A 93 34.41 -26.12 13.00
C LEU A 93 35.13 -26.26 11.67
N LYS A 94 36.23 -25.49 11.51
CA LYS A 94 37.12 -25.54 10.35
C LYS A 94 38.55 -25.94 10.78
N ASP A 95 39.12 -26.92 10.14
CA ASP A 95 40.49 -27.40 10.42
C ASP A 95 40.80 -27.64 11.92
N GLY A 96 39.79 -28.15 12.64
CA GLY A 96 39.88 -28.44 14.09
C GLY A 96 39.81 -27.20 14.99
N LYS A 97 39.44 -26.04 14.47
CA LYS A 97 39.26 -24.78 15.21
C LYS A 97 37.83 -24.25 15.04
N TRP A 98 37.27 -23.72 16.11
CA TRP A 98 35.96 -23.06 16.10
C TRP A 98 36.12 -21.60 15.67
N GLU A 99 35.53 -21.25 14.53
CA GLU A 99 35.47 -19.88 14.00
C GLU A 99 34.03 -19.38 13.97
N ASP A 100 33.82 -18.08 13.87
CA ASP A 100 32.47 -17.54 13.63
C ASP A 100 31.99 -17.99 12.24
N LEU A 101 30.73 -18.40 12.16
CA LEU A 101 30.10 -18.58 10.84
C LEU A 101 29.86 -17.20 10.25
N ILE A 102 30.41 -16.96 9.06
CA ILE A 102 30.39 -15.65 8.41
C ILE A 102 29.38 -15.63 7.26
N SER A 103 28.64 -14.55 7.15
CA SER A 103 27.84 -14.21 5.96
C SER A 103 28.10 -12.77 5.56
N HIS A 104 28.39 -12.54 4.28
CA HIS A 104 28.74 -11.21 3.76
C HIS A 104 29.78 -10.47 4.63
N GLY A 105 30.81 -11.18 5.07
CA GLY A 105 31.88 -10.60 5.90
C GLY A 105 31.56 -10.35 7.37
N ASN A 106 30.38 -10.75 7.85
CA ASN A 106 29.95 -10.56 9.24
C ASN A 106 29.55 -11.87 9.90
N ALA A 107 29.77 -11.96 11.22
CA ALA A 107 29.33 -13.08 12.00
C ALA A 107 27.79 -13.23 11.98
N VAL A 108 27.29 -14.44 11.79
CA VAL A 108 25.88 -14.75 11.84
C VAL A 108 25.40 -14.69 13.30
N THR A 109 24.37 -13.87 13.57
CA THR A 109 23.83 -13.61 14.90
C THR A 109 22.37 -14.07 15.08
N ALA A 110 21.93 -15.00 14.22
CA ALA A 110 20.61 -15.61 14.27
C ALA A 110 20.70 -17.13 14.11
N ILE A 111 19.67 -17.85 14.55
CA ILE A 111 19.56 -19.28 14.25
C ILE A 111 19.44 -19.47 12.75
N ILE A 112 20.33 -20.25 12.16
CA ILE A 112 20.39 -20.45 10.72
C ILE A 112 19.24 -21.36 10.24
N SER A 113 18.76 -21.07 9.03
CA SER A 113 17.78 -21.90 8.32
C SER A 113 18.41 -23.18 7.79
N LYS A 114 17.57 -24.15 7.38
CA LYS A 114 18.02 -25.39 6.73
C LYS A 114 18.87 -25.09 5.47
N THR A 115 18.49 -24.10 4.68
CA THR A 115 19.22 -23.70 3.47
C THR A 115 20.59 -23.13 3.81
N GLU A 116 20.67 -22.26 4.79
CA GLU A 116 21.93 -21.66 5.27
C GLU A 116 22.87 -22.73 5.84
N CYS A 117 22.31 -23.69 6.57
CA CYS A 117 23.08 -24.84 7.06
C CYS A 117 23.67 -25.66 5.89
N ILE A 118 22.88 -26.00 4.88
CA ILE A 118 23.33 -26.74 3.72
C ILE A 118 24.44 -25.95 2.99
N ASN A 119 24.28 -24.64 2.81
CA ASN A 119 25.27 -23.79 2.17
C ASN A 119 26.58 -23.74 2.96
N ALA A 120 26.51 -23.61 4.30
CA ALA A 120 27.68 -23.62 5.17
C ALA A 120 28.45 -24.95 5.08
N LEU A 121 27.74 -26.08 5.11
CA LEU A 121 28.35 -27.40 5.00
C LEU A 121 28.94 -27.68 3.61
N ALA A 122 28.33 -27.13 2.55
CA ALA A 122 28.78 -27.31 1.19
C ALA A 122 30.01 -26.44 0.86
N SER A 123 30.15 -25.26 1.48
CA SER A 123 31.28 -24.36 1.25
C SER A 123 32.59 -24.87 1.86
N ASP A 124 32.52 -25.70 2.91
CA ASP A 124 33.63 -26.15 3.74
C ASP A 124 34.58 -25.04 4.22
N ASP A 125 34.07 -23.82 4.32
CA ASP A 125 34.78 -22.59 4.64
C ASP A 125 33.93 -21.71 5.57
N ALA A 126 33.70 -22.01 6.78
CA ALA A 126 33.03 -21.18 7.80
C ALA A 126 32.17 -19.99 7.26
N THR A 127 31.60 -20.17 6.07
CA THR A 127 30.81 -19.14 5.35
C THR A 127 29.46 -19.69 4.91
N THR A 128 28.46 -18.84 4.92
CA THR A 128 27.12 -19.16 4.40
C THR A 128 26.51 -17.95 3.69
N GLU A 129 25.57 -18.18 2.79
CA GLU A 129 24.71 -17.12 2.26
C GLU A 129 23.46 -17.03 3.12
N VAL A 130 23.26 -15.90 3.75
CA VAL A 130 22.04 -15.63 4.52
C VAL A 130 20.84 -15.57 3.59
N VAL A 131 19.83 -16.34 3.91
CA VAL A 131 18.52 -16.28 3.21
C VAL A 131 17.83 -14.98 3.57
N ILE A 132 17.50 -14.17 2.54
CA ILE A 132 16.76 -12.93 2.74
C ILE A 132 15.36 -13.29 3.29
N PRO A 133 14.96 -12.71 4.44
CA PRO A 133 13.66 -12.97 5.03
C PRO A 133 12.52 -12.65 4.05
N SER A 134 11.45 -13.41 4.11
CA SER A 134 10.26 -13.18 3.30
C SER A 134 9.57 -11.86 3.68
N THR A 135 8.79 -11.29 2.77
CA THR A 135 7.95 -10.11 3.04
C THR A 135 7.08 -10.30 4.29
N ARG A 136 6.60 -11.52 4.54
CA ARG A 136 5.80 -11.83 5.71
C ARG A 136 6.60 -11.71 7.01
N GLU A 137 7.81 -12.22 7.05
CA GLU A 137 8.70 -12.13 8.22
C GLU A 137 9.05 -10.68 8.53
N PHE A 138 9.26 -9.84 7.51
CA PHE A 138 9.44 -8.40 7.69
C PHE A 138 8.21 -7.71 8.27
N ILE A 139 7.02 -8.04 7.77
CA ILE A 139 5.76 -7.48 8.30
C ILE A 139 5.56 -7.89 9.76
N ASP A 140 5.75 -9.16 10.09
CA ASP A 140 5.55 -9.68 11.44
C ASP A 140 6.56 -9.03 12.41
N ALA A 141 7.84 -8.91 12.04
CA ALA A 141 8.86 -8.22 12.82
C ALA A 141 8.57 -6.70 12.98
N ALA A 142 8.11 -6.05 11.93
CA ALA A 142 7.74 -4.63 11.97
C ALA A 142 6.56 -4.37 12.93
N ILE A 143 5.57 -5.25 12.94
CA ILE A 143 4.44 -5.19 13.88
C ILE A 143 4.94 -5.43 15.32
N GLU A 144 5.83 -6.41 15.53
CA GLU A 144 6.40 -6.73 16.84
C GLU A 144 7.19 -5.52 17.39
N VAL A 145 8.08 -4.93 16.60
CA VAL A 145 8.83 -3.71 16.96
C VAL A 145 7.90 -2.55 17.28
N SER A 146 6.86 -2.35 16.48
CA SER A 146 5.89 -1.27 16.75
C SER A 146 5.13 -1.47 18.07
N ASN A 147 4.76 -2.70 18.40
CA ASN A 147 4.12 -3.03 19.68
C ASN A 147 5.04 -2.76 20.87
N ILE A 148 6.33 -3.08 20.73
CA ILE A 148 7.36 -2.78 21.75
C ILE A 148 7.45 -1.26 21.95
N LEU A 149 7.56 -0.49 20.87
CA LEU A 149 7.65 0.98 20.95
C LEU A 149 6.38 1.62 21.53
N ARG A 150 5.21 1.02 21.28
CA ARG A 150 3.93 1.43 21.90
C ARG A 150 3.95 1.17 23.41
N THR A 151 4.39 -0.01 23.82
CA THR A 151 4.53 -0.39 25.24
C THR A 151 5.52 0.54 25.96
N ALA A 152 6.62 0.90 25.30
CA ALA A 152 7.59 1.87 25.80
C ALA A 152 7.06 3.32 25.77
N LYS A 153 5.82 3.56 25.31
CA LYS A 153 5.17 4.88 25.19
C LYS A 153 5.94 5.88 24.31
N ILE A 154 6.67 5.36 23.31
CA ILE A 154 7.32 6.23 22.32
C ILE A 154 6.26 6.83 21.40
N GLU A 155 6.31 8.15 21.24
CA GLU A 155 5.42 8.89 20.34
C GLU A 155 5.51 8.34 18.90
N THR A 156 4.38 8.23 18.22
CA THR A 156 4.28 7.59 16.88
C THR A 156 5.23 8.25 15.87
N THR A 157 5.36 9.57 15.90
CA THR A 157 6.23 10.36 15.03
C THR A 157 7.73 10.07 15.23
N LEU A 158 8.13 9.62 16.43
CA LEU A 158 9.52 9.33 16.80
C LEU A 158 9.93 7.87 16.59
N ARG A 159 8.97 6.94 16.41
CA ARG A 159 9.25 5.51 16.28
C ARG A 159 10.16 5.16 15.08
N PRO A 160 10.00 5.77 13.88
CA PRO A 160 10.90 5.51 12.77
C PRO A 160 12.35 5.87 13.03
N LYS A 161 12.58 6.92 13.84
CA LYS A 161 13.91 7.34 14.28
C LYS A 161 14.62 6.23 15.07
N VAL A 162 13.91 5.56 15.99
CA VAL A 162 14.47 4.44 16.76
C VAL A 162 14.97 3.34 15.81
N VAL A 163 14.13 2.92 14.88
CA VAL A 163 14.49 1.86 13.92
C VAL A 163 15.71 2.27 13.09
N GLY A 164 15.73 3.49 12.55
CA GLY A 164 16.84 4.01 11.76
C GLY A 164 18.16 4.05 12.54
N THR A 165 18.12 4.52 13.78
CA THR A 165 19.31 4.62 14.63
C THR A 165 19.85 3.23 15.00
N VAL A 166 18.99 2.32 15.45
CA VAL A 166 19.39 0.94 15.81
C VAL A 166 19.93 0.19 14.59
N THR A 167 19.29 0.32 13.44
CA THR A 167 19.75 -0.31 12.20
C THR A 167 21.13 0.21 11.78
N THR A 168 21.35 1.52 11.88
CA THR A 168 22.65 2.13 11.56
C THR A 168 23.74 1.69 12.53
N ALA A 169 23.42 1.59 13.82
CA ALA A 169 24.35 1.06 14.82
C ALA A 169 24.70 -0.41 14.53
N LEU A 170 23.73 -1.26 14.21
CA LEU A 170 23.94 -2.67 13.83
C LEU A 170 24.72 -2.83 12.53
N TYR A 171 24.58 -1.91 11.58
CA TYR A 171 25.41 -1.90 10.37
C TYR A 171 26.90 -1.69 10.70
N TYR A 172 27.19 -0.78 11.64
CA TYR A 172 28.56 -0.49 12.07
C TYR A 172 29.20 -1.64 12.84
N GLY A 173 28.46 -2.26 13.78
CA GLY A 173 28.97 -3.33 14.60
C GLY A 173 27.91 -4.10 15.35
N ASP A 174 28.33 -5.05 16.16
CA ASP A 174 27.42 -5.78 17.03
C ASP A 174 27.19 -4.99 18.32
N ILE A 175 25.91 -4.82 18.73
CA ILE A 175 25.52 -4.09 19.92
C ILE A 175 25.56 -5.05 21.11
N ASP A 176 26.37 -4.71 22.13
CA ASP A 176 26.35 -5.43 23.41
C ASP A 176 25.09 -5.06 24.20
N ILE A 177 24.13 -5.98 24.24
CA ILE A 177 22.86 -5.77 24.95
C ILE A 177 22.99 -5.94 26.47
N THR A 178 24.17 -6.26 26.99
CA THR A 178 24.43 -6.39 28.44
C THR A 178 24.92 -5.09 29.06
N THR A 179 25.14 -4.05 28.27
CA THR A 179 25.61 -2.73 28.73
C THR A 179 24.58 -2.00 29.58
N LYS A 180 25.03 -1.19 30.53
CA LYS A 180 24.15 -0.37 31.39
C LYS A 180 23.61 0.88 30.65
N ASP A 181 24.33 1.39 29.67
CA ASP A 181 23.96 2.59 28.89
C ASP A 181 23.75 2.21 27.42
N ILE A 182 22.78 1.35 27.18
CA ILE A 182 22.50 0.81 25.85
C ILE A 182 22.12 1.90 24.83
N LEU A 183 21.38 2.95 25.22
CA LEU A 183 21.04 4.06 24.31
C LEU A 183 22.27 4.90 23.96
N GLY A 184 23.17 5.13 24.93
CA GLY A 184 24.44 5.81 24.68
C GLY A 184 25.34 5.00 23.75
N ASP A 185 25.40 3.69 23.91
CA ASP A 185 26.18 2.80 23.04
C ASP A 185 25.63 2.80 21.61
N ILE A 186 24.30 2.69 21.44
CA ILE A 186 23.65 2.78 20.13
C ILE A 186 23.96 4.11 19.47
N ASN A 187 23.82 5.23 20.18
CA ASN A 187 24.14 6.56 19.64
C ASN A 187 25.62 6.69 19.25
N ARG A 188 26.55 6.14 20.03
CA ARG A 188 27.98 6.15 19.70
C ARG A 188 28.26 5.35 18.42
N MET A 189 27.71 4.15 18.32
CA MET A 189 27.89 3.30 17.14
C MET A 189 27.27 3.92 15.88
N MET A 190 26.05 4.45 15.98
CA MET A 190 25.42 5.19 14.88
C MET A 190 26.26 6.40 14.45
N THR A 191 26.77 7.17 15.41
CA THR A 191 27.64 8.32 15.14
C THR A 191 28.93 7.90 14.45
N SER A 192 29.57 6.80 14.89
CA SER A 192 30.77 6.25 14.25
C SER A 192 30.48 5.81 12.82
N ALA A 193 29.37 5.09 12.57
CA ALA A 193 28.95 4.68 11.23
C ALA A 193 28.83 5.87 10.26
N ILE A 194 28.20 6.96 10.73
CA ILE A 194 28.03 8.17 9.90
C ILE A 194 29.36 8.90 9.69
N ASN A 195 30.19 9.04 10.74
CA ASN A 195 31.47 9.75 10.64
C ASN A 195 32.51 9.03 9.78
N GLU A 196 32.56 7.72 9.82
CA GLU A 196 33.45 6.91 8.99
C GLU A 196 33.03 6.87 7.52
N SER A 197 31.78 7.22 7.22
CA SER A 197 31.31 7.33 5.84
C SER A 197 32.10 8.41 5.10
N GLN A 198 32.76 8.02 4.01
CA GLN A 198 33.45 8.96 3.10
C GLN A 198 32.50 9.71 2.16
N HIS A 199 31.22 9.44 2.27
CA HIS A 199 30.20 9.79 1.29
C HIS A 199 29.42 11.06 1.66
N PHE A 200 29.35 11.42 2.95
CA PHE A 200 28.65 12.61 3.40
C PHE A 200 29.61 13.75 3.70
N SER A 201 29.23 14.98 3.35
CA SER A 201 29.93 16.17 3.82
C SER A 201 29.81 16.33 5.35
N ASP A 202 30.78 16.99 5.99
CA ASP A 202 30.76 17.18 7.45
C ASP A 202 29.50 17.87 7.93
N ALA A 203 29.00 18.87 7.20
CA ALA A 203 27.74 19.54 7.52
C ALA A 203 26.52 18.60 7.46
N LYS A 204 26.53 17.65 6.51
CA LYS A 204 25.46 16.65 6.38
C LYS A 204 25.56 15.59 7.46
N LYS A 205 26.80 15.14 7.80
CA LYS A 205 27.04 14.22 8.92
C LYS A 205 26.47 14.77 10.23
N ALA A 206 26.79 16.04 10.53
CA ALA A 206 26.29 16.70 11.75
C ALA A 206 24.75 16.69 11.82
N LYS A 207 24.06 17.07 10.73
CA LYS A 207 22.60 17.05 10.64
C LYS A 207 22.01 15.64 10.76
N LEU A 208 22.64 14.63 10.15
CA LEU A 208 22.20 13.24 10.25
C LEU A 208 22.31 12.72 11.68
N ILE A 209 23.45 12.99 12.35
CA ILE A 209 23.66 12.60 13.75
C ILE A 209 22.61 13.27 14.65
N GLU A 210 22.35 14.57 14.48
CA GLU A 210 21.30 15.29 15.21
C GLU A 210 19.91 14.67 14.99
N ALA A 211 19.55 14.43 13.73
CA ALA A 211 18.25 13.86 13.37
C ALA A 211 18.06 12.44 13.93
N LEU A 212 19.10 11.64 14.06
CA LEU A 212 19.05 10.22 14.46
C LEU A 212 19.36 9.99 15.96
N THR A 213 19.98 10.92 16.68
CA THR A 213 20.34 10.75 18.10
C THR A 213 19.11 10.49 18.97
N LEU A 214 19.11 9.40 19.73
CA LEU A 214 18.08 9.05 20.70
C LEU A 214 18.37 9.75 22.04
N GLY A 215 17.75 10.91 22.27
CA GLY A 215 17.89 11.68 23.50
C GLY A 215 17.10 11.06 24.67
N LEU A 216 17.65 11.14 25.89
CA LEU A 216 17.02 10.56 27.09
C LEU A 216 15.64 11.14 27.39
N ASN A 217 15.37 12.40 27.05
CA ASN A 217 14.08 13.03 27.29
C ASN A 217 12.93 12.34 26.54
N ASP A 218 13.17 11.97 25.29
CA ASP A 218 12.13 11.38 24.43
C ASP A 218 12.20 9.85 24.42
N PHE A 219 13.36 9.25 24.68
CA PHE A 219 13.62 7.83 24.52
C PHE A 219 14.08 7.11 25.80
N GLY A 220 14.16 7.79 26.93
CA GLY A 220 14.57 7.16 28.21
C GLY A 220 13.68 5.96 28.60
N SER A 221 12.38 6.03 28.32
CA SER A 221 11.44 4.94 28.55
C SER A 221 11.67 3.72 27.67
N LEU A 222 12.47 3.84 26.61
CA LEU A 222 12.81 2.75 25.69
C LEU A 222 13.90 1.84 26.26
N SER A 223 14.76 2.33 27.16
CA SER A 223 15.92 1.58 27.69
C SER A 223 15.60 0.15 28.14
N PRO A 224 14.48 -0.13 28.84
CA PRO A 224 14.12 -1.49 29.26
C PRO A 224 13.65 -2.41 28.11
N PHE A 225 13.39 -1.86 26.93
CA PHE A 225 12.76 -2.59 25.81
C PHE A 225 13.66 -2.68 24.58
N ILE A 226 14.70 -1.84 24.48
CA ILE A 226 15.50 -1.67 23.26
C ILE A 226 16.22 -2.94 22.84
N PHE A 227 16.65 -3.78 23.79
CA PHE A 227 17.30 -5.05 23.48
C PHE A 227 16.38 -6.05 22.79
N ARG A 228 15.06 -5.99 23.02
CA ARG A 228 14.08 -6.79 22.25
C ARG A 228 14.06 -6.37 20.78
N ILE A 229 14.09 -5.07 20.51
CA ILE A 229 14.16 -4.54 19.13
C ILE A 229 15.45 -5.00 18.47
N ILE A 230 16.58 -4.92 19.18
CA ILE A 230 17.89 -5.38 18.68
C ILE A 230 17.81 -6.89 18.36
N SER A 231 17.24 -7.69 19.25
CA SER A 231 17.10 -9.15 19.05
C SER A 231 16.23 -9.48 17.81
N ILE A 232 15.13 -8.74 17.62
CA ILE A 232 14.27 -8.90 16.42
C ILE A 232 15.04 -8.59 15.15
N LEU A 233 15.77 -7.46 15.11
CA LEU A 233 16.57 -7.05 13.96
C LEU A 233 17.73 -8.03 13.69
N LYS A 234 18.38 -8.54 14.72
CA LYS A 234 19.40 -9.59 14.60
C LYS A 234 18.81 -10.90 14.05
N ARG A 235 17.61 -11.30 14.52
CA ARG A 235 16.89 -12.48 13.98
C ARG A 235 16.62 -12.37 12.48
N LEU A 236 16.38 -11.17 11.97
CA LEU A 236 16.25 -10.90 10.54
C LEU A 236 17.60 -10.86 9.80
N ASN A 237 18.71 -11.16 10.45
CA ASN A 237 20.05 -11.01 9.91
C ASN A 237 20.31 -9.64 9.27
N ILE A 238 19.77 -8.57 9.90
CA ILE A 238 19.74 -7.20 9.35
C ILE A 238 21.07 -6.75 8.78
N ARG A 239 22.17 -7.08 9.47
CA ARG A 239 23.52 -6.68 9.07
C ARG A 239 23.93 -7.27 7.72
N ALA A 240 23.67 -8.57 7.52
CA ALA A 240 23.96 -9.25 6.25
C ALA A 240 23.00 -8.78 5.14
N VAL A 241 21.73 -8.59 5.48
CA VAL A 241 20.73 -8.08 4.52
C VAL A 241 21.03 -6.66 4.05
N LEU A 242 21.51 -5.77 4.95
CA LEU A 242 21.93 -4.40 4.57
C LEU A 242 23.14 -4.38 3.61
N GLN A 243 23.97 -5.40 3.63
CA GLN A 243 25.13 -5.53 2.74
C GLN A 243 24.80 -6.27 1.44
N SER A 244 23.61 -6.88 1.36
CA SER A 244 23.09 -7.48 0.13
C SER A 244 22.44 -6.45 -0.78
N ASP A 245 22.11 -6.86 -2.01
CA ASP A 245 21.31 -6.02 -2.94
C ASP A 245 19.82 -5.93 -2.56
N ALA A 246 19.41 -6.56 -1.45
CA ALA A 246 18.01 -6.54 -0.99
C ALA A 246 17.62 -5.16 -0.42
N ASP A 247 16.40 -4.70 -0.73
CA ASP A 247 15.85 -3.45 -0.19
C ASP A 247 15.24 -3.66 1.21
N PHE A 248 16.09 -4.05 2.17
CA PHE A 248 15.64 -4.29 3.53
C PHE A 248 14.98 -3.07 4.16
N LEU A 249 15.68 -1.93 4.17
CA LEU A 249 15.16 -0.74 4.84
C LEU A 249 13.85 -0.29 4.24
N GLY A 250 13.74 -0.28 2.93
CA GLY A 250 12.50 0.06 2.28
C GLY A 250 11.36 -0.90 2.63
N MET A 251 11.60 -2.21 2.58
CA MET A 251 10.60 -3.22 2.95
C MET A 251 10.24 -3.16 4.43
N PHE A 252 11.23 -3.04 5.31
CA PHE A 252 10.98 -2.96 6.75
C PHE A 252 10.25 -1.68 7.13
N TYR A 253 10.69 -0.53 6.61
CA TYR A 253 10.01 0.75 6.87
C TYR A 253 8.62 0.79 6.27
N GLU A 254 8.42 0.27 5.07
CA GLU A 254 7.08 0.17 4.49
C GLU A 254 6.17 -0.67 5.40
N ALA A 255 6.62 -1.84 5.85
CA ALA A 255 5.88 -2.69 6.75
C ALA A 255 5.64 -2.02 8.13
N PHE A 256 6.70 -1.44 8.71
CA PHE A 256 6.65 -0.78 10.02
C PHE A 256 5.68 0.40 10.02
N LEU A 257 5.74 1.26 9.02
CA LEU A 257 4.92 2.46 8.95
C LEU A 257 3.50 2.15 8.43
N ARG A 258 3.35 1.10 7.63
CA ARG A 258 2.05 0.68 7.11
C ARG A 258 1.23 -0.09 8.15
N TYR A 259 1.84 -0.98 8.91
CA TYR A 259 1.15 -1.92 9.79
C TYR A 259 1.44 -1.72 11.28
N GLY A 260 2.49 -1.00 11.61
CA GLY A 260 2.99 -0.85 12.97
C GLY A 260 2.62 0.46 13.67
N ALA A 261 2.22 1.49 12.97
CA ALA A 261 1.90 2.80 13.55
C ALA A 261 0.39 3.03 13.71
N ASP A 262 -0.03 3.83 14.68
CA ASP A 262 -1.38 4.38 14.73
C ASP A 262 -1.53 5.36 13.56
N ASN A 263 -2.31 4.98 12.58
CA ASN A 263 -2.24 5.35 11.16
C ASN A 263 -2.39 6.84 10.80
N ASN A 264 -2.81 7.71 11.72
CA ASN A 264 -3.17 9.10 11.39
C ASN A 264 -2.20 10.15 11.93
N ALA A 265 -1.19 9.77 12.73
CA ALA A 265 -0.40 10.76 13.48
C ALA A 265 0.77 11.37 12.69
N MET A 266 1.26 10.74 11.61
CA MET A 266 2.48 11.21 10.93
C MET A 266 2.26 11.96 9.63
N GLY A 267 1.07 11.89 9.02
CA GLY A 267 0.84 12.50 7.70
C GLY A 267 1.71 11.94 6.55
N ILE A 268 2.49 10.88 6.82
CA ILE A 268 3.43 10.29 5.87
C ILE A 268 2.73 9.14 5.14
N VAL A 269 2.60 9.26 3.83
CA VAL A 269 2.02 8.24 2.97
C VAL A 269 3.12 7.64 2.10
N PHE A 270 3.40 6.35 2.31
CA PHE A 270 4.44 5.64 1.55
C PHE A 270 3.88 5.07 0.25
N THR A 271 4.57 5.33 -0.84
CA THR A 271 4.27 4.66 -2.11
C THR A 271 4.77 3.22 -2.05
N PRO A 272 3.89 2.21 -2.27
CA PRO A 272 4.32 0.80 -2.29
C PRO A 272 5.44 0.56 -3.32
N ARG A 273 6.38 -0.32 -2.98
CA ARG A 273 7.58 -0.58 -3.82
C ARG A 273 7.26 -1.06 -5.23
N HIS A 274 6.25 -1.90 -5.39
CA HIS A 274 5.82 -2.34 -6.73
C HIS A 274 5.29 -1.18 -7.58
N ILE A 275 4.71 -0.14 -6.95
CA ILE A 275 4.25 1.08 -7.65
C ILE A 275 5.42 2.02 -7.97
N THR A 276 6.38 2.21 -7.05
CA THR A 276 7.58 3.03 -7.36
C THR A 276 8.37 2.40 -8.50
N LYS A 277 8.51 1.06 -8.50
CA LYS A 277 9.12 0.34 -9.60
C LYS A 277 8.33 0.50 -10.90
N PHE A 278 7.01 0.32 -10.86
CA PHE A 278 6.14 0.51 -12.03
C PHE A 278 6.29 1.91 -12.63
N CYS A 279 6.26 2.96 -11.80
CA CYS A 279 6.48 4.33 -12.25
C CYS A 279 7.88 4.53 -12.88
N THR A 280 8.92 3.93 -12.30
CA THR A 280 10.27 3.98 -12.85
C THR A 280 10.33 3.31 -14.22
N ASP A 281 9.71 2.13 -14.35
CA ASP A 281 9.66 1.38 -15.61
C ASP A 281 8.83 2.11 -16.69
N LEU A 282 7.78 2.87 -16.32
CA LEU A 282 6.97 3.67 -17.26
C LEU A 282 7.78 4.78 -17.95
N VAL A 283 8.67 5.48 -17.25
CA VAL A 283 9.42 6.61 -17.83
C VAL A 283 10.84 6.24 -18.23
N GLY A 284 11.32 5.08 -17.81
CA GLY A 284 12.66 4.60 -18.04
C GLY A 284 13.74 5.54 -17.46
N VAL A 285 14.80 4.97 -16.90
CA VAL A 285 15.97 5.72 -16.44
C VAL A 285 17.20 5.13 -17.10
N GLU A 286 18.17 5.96 -17.46
CA GLU A 286 19.37 5.58 -18.18
C GLU A 286 20.60 6.21 -17.51
N ILE A 287 21.76 5.58 -17.62
CA ILE A 287 23.02 6.14 -17.11
C ILE A 287 23.27 7.52 -17.73
N GLY A 288 23.54 8.50 -16.88
CA GLY A 288 23.68 9.92 -17.27
C GLY A 288 22.39 10.74 -17.12
N HIS A 289 21.24 10.12 -16.88
CA HIS A 289 20.06 10.87 -16.48
C HIS A 289 20.21 11.44 -15.07
N LYS A 290 19.82 12.71 -14.88
CA LYS A 290 19.57 13.29 -13.55
C LYS A 290 18.13 13.12 -13.17
N ILE A 291 17.91 12.66 -11.97
CA ILE A 291 16.62 12.21 -11.44
C ILE A 291 16.29 12.98 -10.16
N ILE A 292 15.07 13.43 -10.01
CA ILE A 292 14.62 14.13 -8.79
C ILE A 292 13.28 13.60 -8.28
N ASP A 293 13.15 13.53 -6.96
CA ASP A 293 11.87 13.44 -6.25
C ASP A 293 11.80 14.59 -5.24
N ILE A 294 10.93 15.56 -5.49
CA ILE A 294 10.83 16.77 -4.69
C ILE A 294 10.04 16.59 -3.38
N THR A 295 9.49 15.40 -3.13
CA THR A 295 8.79 15.00 -1.90
C THR A 295 9.17 13.58 -1.55
N CYS A 296 10.49 13.32 -1.44
CA CYS A 296 11.03 11.96 -1.55
C CYS A 296 10.63 11.01 -0.41
N GLY A 297 10.13 11.53 0.71
CA GLY A 297 9.82 10.69 1.86
C GLY A 297 11.06 9.91 2.30
N THR A 298 10.92 8.61 2.51
CA THR A 298 12.05 7.70 2.81
C THR A 298 12.84 7.26 1.56
N GLY A 299 12.63 7.90 0.43
CA GLY A 299 13.40 7.66 -0.80
C GLY A 299 12.87 6.54 -1.69
N GLY A 300 11.58 6.20 -1.62
CA GLY A 300 11.00 5.08 -2.37
C GLY A 300 11.25 5.13 -3.88
N PHE A 301 10.96 6.24 -4.53
CA PHE A 301 11.24 6.45 -5.95
C PHE A 301 12.73 6.53 -6.24
N LEU A 302 13.49 7.20 -5.36
CA LEU A 302 14.94 7.34 -5.53
C LEU A 302 15.65 5.98 -5.53
N VAL A 303 15.27 5.10 -4.60
CA VAL A 303 15.76 3.72 -4.55
C VAL A 303 15.38 2.95 -5.81
N SER A 304 14.13 3.02 -6.26
CA SER A 304 13.68 2.31 -7.46
C SER A 304 14.44 2.77 -8.70
N ALA A 305 14.69 4.08 -8.84
CA ALA A 305 15.47 4.64 -9.94
C ALA A 305 16.96 4.26 -9.86
N PHE A 306 17.55 4.31 -8.66
CA PHE A 306 18.94 3.93 -8.43
C PHE A 306 19.16 2.45 -8.74
N ASP A 307 18.28 1.56 -8.29
CA ASP A 307 18.36 0.12 -8.57
C ASP A 307 18.23 -0.18 -10.08
N ALA A 308 17.38 0.58 -10.80
CA ALA A 308 17.27 0.45 -12.25
C ALA A 308 18.57 0.85 -12.95
N LEU A 309 19.18 1.98 -12.57
CA LEU A 309 20.46 2.42 -13.08
C LEU A 309 21.60 1.43 -12.76
N LYS A 310 21.62 0.89 -11.53
CA LYS A 310 22.63 -0.06 -11.07
C LYS A 310 22.65 -1.35 -11.91
N LYS A 311 21.47 -1.82 -12.36
CA LYS A 311 21.35 -3.01 -13.21
C LYS A 311 21.98 -2.82 -14.60
N GLU A 312 22.01 -1.61 -15.13
CA GLU A 312 22.60 -1.28 -16.42
C GLU A 312 24.10 -0.95 -16.32
N CYS A 313 24.63 -0.83 -15.10
CA CYS A 313 25.99 -0.41 -14.84
C CYS A 313 26.95 -1.59 -14.81
N HIS A 314 27.95 -1.60 -15.71
CA HIS A 314 28.92 -2.68 -15.83
C HIS A 314 30.35 -2.25 -15.56
N ASN A 315 30.61 -0.96 -15.22
CA ASN A 315 31.98 -0.42 -14.97
C ASN A 315 31.96 0.62 -13.84
N ASP A 316 33.14 0.97 -13.33
CA ASP A 316 33.28 1.89 -12.19
C ASP A 316 32.95 3.34 -12.57
N GLU A 317 33.22 3.76 -13.80
CA GLU A 317 32.81 5.11 -14.28
C GLU A 317 31.29 5.29 -14.25
N GLY A 318 30.56 4.26 -14.66
CA GLY A 318 29.08 4.24 -14.55
C GLY A 318 28.62 4.33 -13.11
N LYS A 319 29.29 3.66 -12.16
CA LYS A 319 28.93 3.75 -10.72
C LYS A 319 29.04 5.17 -10.18
N ASP A 320 30.07 5.92 -10.56
CA ASP A 320 30.25 7.31 -10.13
C ASP A 320 29.17 8.23 -10.74
N LEU A 321 28.81 8.02 -12.00
CA LEU A 321 27.71 8.74 -12.65
C LEU A 321 26.38 8.49 -11.96
N ILE A 322 26.09 7.24 -11.57
CA ILE A 322 24.85 6.87 -10.87
C ILE A 322 24.77 7.57 -9.52
N ARG A 323 25.86 7.61 -8.74
CA ARG A 323 25.93 8.30 -7.44
C ARG A 323 25.63 9.79 -7.51
N GLU A 324 25.86 10.42 -8.66
CA GLU A 324 25.57 11.84 -8.91
C GLU A 324 24.19 12.09 -9.54
N SER A 325 23.46 11.02 -9.84
CA SER A 325 22.22 11.10 -10.64
C SER A 325 20.97 11.40 -9.83
N VAL A 326 20.93 11.03 -8.55
CA VAL A 326 19.68 10.98 -7.75
C VAL A 326 19.63 12.12 -6.74
N TYR A 327 18.51 12.87 -6.76
CA TYR A 327 18.27 14.06 -5.94
C TYR A 327 16.90 13.98 -5.25
N GLY A 328 16.79 14.56 -4.05
CA GLY A 328 15.51 14.57 -3.32
C GLY A 328 15.37 15.73 -2.34
N PHE A 329 14.11 16.03 -1.98
CA PHE A 329 13.77 16.94 -0.90
C PHE A 329 12.77 16.30 0.05
N ASP A 330 12.94 16.54 1.35
CA ASP A 330 11.92 16.28 2.37
C ASP A 330 12.02 17.31 3.49
N THR A 331 10.88 17.77 4.00
CA THR A 331 10.80 18.78 5.08
C THR A 331 11.00 18.20 6.46
N ASN A 332 10.66 16.93 6.66
CA ASN A 332 10.77 16.26 7.95
C ASN A 332 12.22 15.75 8.19
N PRO A 333 12.94 16.25 9.23
CA PRO A 333 14.34 15.87 9.45
C PRO A 333 14.55 14.37 9.64
N THR A 334 13.63 13.69 10.33
CA THR A 334 13.72 12.24 10.55
C THR A 334 13.53 11.46 9.25
N VAL A 335 12.51 11.81 8.47
CA VAL A 335 12.21 11.15 7.18
C VAL A 335 13.33 11.39 6.18
N TRP A 336 13.86 12.62 6.13
CA TRP A 336 15.04 12.96 5.35
C TRP A 336 16.27 12.12 5.74
N ALA A 337 16.53 11.97 7.05
CA ALA A 337 17.64 11.15 7.51
C ALA A 337 17.48 9.69 7.10
N LEU A 338 16.25 9.14 7.21
CA LEU A 338 15.93 7.79 6.76
C LEU A 338 16.12 7.61 5.26
N SER A 339 15.76 8.61 4.45
CA SER A 339 16.01 8.60 3.01
C SER A 339 17.52 8.57 2.70
N CYS A 340 18.31 9.39 3.40
CA CYS A 340 19.76 9.38 3.28
C CYS A 340 20.37 8.01 3.65
N LEU A 341 19.92 7.38 4.74
CA LEU A 341 20.35 6.05 5.14
C LEU A 341 19.96 4.98 4.11
N ASN A 342 18.73 5.04 3.60
CA ASN A 342 18.25 4.09 2.61
C ASN A 342 19.11 4.11 1.33
N MET A 343 19.47 5.29 0.87
CA MET A 343 20.38 5.47 -0.26
C MET A 343 21.81 5.05 0.07
N PHE A 344 22.30 5.38 1.28
CA PHE A 344 23.63 4.99 1.76
C PHE A 344 23.83 3.48 1.77
N PHE A 345 22.89 2.71 2.34
CA PHE A 345 22.97 1.25 2.37
C PHE A 345 22.87 0.60 0.98
N ARG A 346 22.36 1.34 -0.02
CA ARG A 346 22.35 0.92 -1.43
C ARG A 346 23.66 1.19 -2.15
N GLY A 347 24.61 1.88 -1.50
CA GLY A 347 25.88 2.28 -2.07
C GLY A 347 25.82 3.59 -2.85
N ASP A 348 24.72 4.36 -2.72
CA ASP A 348 24.71 5.77 -3.14
C ASP A 348 25.47 6.61 -2.12
N GLY A 349 26.71 6.86 -2.42
CA GLY A 349 27.62 7.53 -1.51
C GLY A 349 27.46 9.04 -1.41
N LYS A 350 26.77 9.70 -2.32
CA LYS A 350 26.69 11.18 -2.32
C LYS A 350 25.36 11.72 -1.82
N SER A 351 24.29 10.93 -1.93
CA SER A 351 22.94 11.27 -1.43
C SER A 351 22.59 12.75 -1.55
N ASN A 352 22.28 13.22 -2.77
CA ASN A 352 21.91 14.62 -3.00
C ASN A 352 20.46 14.90 -2.50
N ILE A 353 20.19 14.53 -1.25
CA ILE A 353 18.90 14.71 -0.60
C ILE A 353 19.04 15.82 0.43
N GLU A 354 18.18 16.83 0.38
CA GLU A 354 18.22 18.00 1.25
C GLU A 354 16.98 18.05 2.16
N ASN A 355 17.19 18.46 3.41
CA ASN A 355 16.11 18.72 4.36
C ASN A 355 15.61 20.15 4.18
N THR A 356 14.64 20.33 3.29
CA THR A 356 14.03 21.64 2.98
C THR A 356 12.71 21.43 2.25
N SER A 357 11.85 22.48 2.23
CA SER A 357 10.65 22.48 1.41
C SER A 357 11.02 22.72 -0.07
N SER A 358 10.55 21.83 -0.93
CA SER A 358 10.72 21.96 -2.39
C SER A 358 9.96 23.15 -2.99
N LEU A 359 8.95 23.67 -2.30
CA LEU A 359 8.18 24.85 -2.71
C LEU A 359 8.86 26.17 -2.31
N GLU A 360 9.85 26.14 -1.42
CA GLU A 360 10.65 27.31 -1.10
C GLU A 360 11.38 27.85 -2.33
N LYS A 361 11.37 29.16 -2.48
CA LYS A 361 11.94 29.85 -3.65
C LYS A 361 13.40 29.49 -3.92
N GLY A 362 14.20 29.32 -2.86
CA GLY A 362 15.62 28.93 -2.96
C GLY A 362 15.78 27.50 -3.49
N ALA A 363 15.11 26.55 -2.88
CA ALA A 363 15.14 25.14 -3.26
C ALA A 363 14.62 24.96 -4.70
N ARG A 364 13.46 25.54 -5.02
CA ARG A 364 12.84 25.48 -6.36
C ARG A 364 13.77 26.07 -7.45
N SER A 365 14.46 27.18 -7.16
CA SER A 365 15.41 27.79 -8.09
C SER A 365 16.67 26.94 -8.29
N SER A 366 17.15 26.27 -7.23
CA SER A 366 18.36 25.45 -7.27
C SER A 366 18.27 24.26 -8.20
N VAL A 367 17.07 23.71 -8.41
CA VAL A 367 16.80 22.50 -9.22
C VAL A 367 16.25 22.79 -10.61
N ARG A 368 15.93 24.02 -10.93
CA ARG A 368 15.25 24.42 -12.17
C ARG A 368 16.03 24.04 -13.43
N ASN A 369 15.38 23.39 -14.42
CA ASN A 369 15.95 22.97 -15.71
C ASN A 369 17.17 22.06 -15.61
N LYS A 370 17.24 21.15 -14.66
CA LYS A 370 18.42 20.32 -14.45
C LYS A 370 18.20 18.81 -14.64
N PHE A 371 16.95 18.34 -14.61
CA PHE A 371 16.63 16.93 -14.51
C PHE A 371 16.00 16.34 -15.76
N ASN A 372 16.29 15.08 -16.03
CA ASN A 372 15.74 14.29 -17.13
C ASN A 372 14.45 13.59 -16.71
N ARG A 373 14.37 13.20 -15.42
CA ARG A 373 13.24 12.48 -14.83
C ARG A 373 12.85 13.12 -13.51
N ALA A 374 11.56 13.28 -13.29
CA ALA A 374 11.02 13.71 -12.01
C ALA A 374 9.95 12.73 -11.56
N PHE A 375 10.06 12.31 -10.30
CA PHE A 375 9.09 11.49 -9.60
C PHE A 375 8.36 12.33 -8.56
N LEU A 376 7.14 11.95 -8.21
CA LEU A 376 6.35 12.67 -7.23
C LEU A 376 5.31 11.77 -6.55
N ASN A 377 5.24 11.83 -5.22
CA ASN A 377 4.07 11.49 -4.42
C ASN A 377 3.91 12.60 -3.37
N PRO A 378 3.14 13.66 -3.64
CA PRO A 378 3.04 14.81 -2.75
C PRO A 378 2.19 14.47 -1.52
N PRO A 379 2.29 15.23 -0.43
CA PRO A 379 1.37 15.12 0.69
C PRO A 379 -0.06 15.40 0.20
N PHE A 380 -1.03 14.58 0.67
CA PHE A 380 -2.43 14.73 0.27
C PHE A 380 -3.16 15.73 1.16
N HIS A 381 -3.94 16.63 0.55
CA HIS A 381 -4.81 17.58 1.25
C HIS A 381 -4.08 18.49 2.26
N GLN A 382 -2.86 18.90 1.96
CA GLN A 382 -2.12 19.83 2.80
C GLN A 382 -2.73 21.23 2.68
N GLU A 383 -3.02 21.84 3.82
CA GLU A 383 -3.58 23.20 3.86
C GLU A 383 -2.56 24.23 3.33
N GLY A 384 -2.98 25.04 2.37
CA GLY A 384 -2.15 26.10 1.78
C GLY A 384 -1.18 25.62 0.67
N GLU A 385 -0.96 24.32 0.51
CA GLU A 385 -0.03 23.76 -0.49
C GLU A 385 -0.73 22.65 -1.29
N PRO A 386 -1.57 22.99 -2.28
CA PRO A 386 -2.30 22.02 -3.07
C PRO A 386 -1.35 21.17 -3.95
N GLU A 387 -1.70 19.92 -4.18
CA GLU A 387 -0.88 18.93 -4.91
C GLU A 387 -0.43 19.42 -6.29
N ARG A 388 -1.23 20.28 -6.96
CA ARG A 388 -0.87 20.86 -8.27
C ARG A 388 0.40 21.72 -8.23
N GLU A 389 0.71 22.36 -7.09
CA GLU A 389 1.94 23.17 -6.95
C GLU A 389 3.20 22.31 -6.94
N PHE A 390 3.11 21.11 -6.35
CA PHE A 390 4.20 20.13 -6.42
C PHE A 390 4.36 19.56 -7.83
N ILE A 391 3.26 19.36 -8.58
CA ILE A 391 3.36 18.99 -10.00
C ILE A 391 4.09 20.10 -10.78
N ASP A 392 3.69 21.35 -10.61
CA ASP A 392 4.29 22.48 -11.30
C ASP A 392 5.78 22.65 -10.94
N ALA A 393 6.16 22.49 -9.66
CA ALA A 393 7.54 22.51 -9.20
C ALA A 393 8.37 21.37 -9.80
N SER A 394 7.82 20.15 -9.88
CA SER A 394 8.46 19.03 -10.57
C SER A 394 8.67 19.31 -12.04
N MET A 395 7.68 19.85 -12.72
CA MET A 395 7.77 20.21 -14.16
C MET A 395 8.79 21.33 -14.42
N GLU A 396 8.94 22.27 -13.49
CA GLU A 396 9.98 23.32 -13.57
C GLU A 396 11.39 22.75 -13.41
N SER A 397 11.59 21.73 -12.57
CA SER A 397 12.90 21.10 -12.36
C SER A 397 13.43 20.40 -13.62
N LEU A 398 12.52 19.91 -14.46
CA LEU A 398 12.85 19.16 -15.67
C LEU A 398 13.43 20.06 -16.77
N ILE A 399 14.35 19.51 -17.56
CA ILE A 399 14.75 20.08 -18.85
C ILE A 399 13.59 20.01 -19.85
N GLN A 400 13.68 20.74 -20.96
CA GLN A 400 12.71 20.59 -22.05
C GLN A 400 12.70 19.15 -22.57
N GLY A 401 11.53 18.53 -22.65
CA GLY A 401 11.37 17.13 -23.08
C GLY A 401 11.59 16.10 -21.97
N GLY A 402 12.04 16.51 -20.79
CA GLY A 402 12.17 15.63 -19.62
C GLY A 402 10.83 15.01 -19.21
N LEU A 403 10.86 13.82 -18.61
CA LEU A 403 9.66 13.08 -18.26
C LEU A 403 9.34 13.18 -16.77
N PHE A 404 8.08 13.36 -16.48
CA PHE A 404 7.46 13.39 -15.17
C PHE A 404 6.59 12.15 -14.97
N VAL A 405 6.64 11.55 -13.80
CA VAL A 405 5.65 10.58 -13.33
C VAL A 405 5.31 10.85 -11.87
N GLY A 406 4.02 11.00 -11.58
CA GLY A 406 3.56 11.30 -10.21
C GLY A 406 2.35 10.46 -9.82
N VAL A 407 2.35 9.96 -8.59
CA VAL A 407 1.20 9.34 -7.92
C VAL A 407 0.49 10.45 -7.15
N VAL A 408 -0.61 10.94 -7.67
CA VAL A 408 -1.28 12.15 -7.18
C VAL A 408 -2.73 11.86 -6.84
N TYR A 409 -3.27 12.57 -5.85
CA TYR A 409 -4.69 12.51 -5.50
C TYR A 409 -5.58 12.76 -6.72
N ALA A 410 -6.52 11.84 -6.97
CA ALA A 410 -7.31 11.84 -8.20
C ALA A 410 -8.24 13.06 -8.33
N GLY A 411 -8.57 13.75 -7.23
CA GLY A 411 -9.36 14.97 -7.24
C GLY A 411 -8.71 16.12 -8.03
N VAL A 412 -7.38 16.23 -8.04
CA VAL A 412 -6.65 17.22 -8.85
C VAL A 412 -7.04 17.12 -10.32
N PHE A 413 -7.29 15.91 -10.80
CA PHE A 413 -7.58 15.61 -12.19
C PHE A 413 -9.08 15.66 -12.53
N ALA A 414 -9.94 15.60 -11.50
CA ALA A 414 -11.40 15.50 -11.66
C ALA A 414 -12.17 16.76 -11.25
N ASP A 415 -11.69 17.54 -10.26
CA ASP A 415 -12.45 18.61 -9.64
C ASP A 415 -12.50 19.87 -10.51
N GLU A 416 -13.64 20.54 -10.48
CA GLU A 416 -13.89 21.74 -11.33
C GLU A 416 -12.98 22.91 -10.95
N GLU A 417 -12.58 23.03 -9.69
CA GLU A 417 -11.65 24.07 -9.22
C GLU A 417 -10.29 24.02 -9.92
N ASN A 418 -9.84 22.84 -10.35
CA ASN A 418 -8.59 22.64 -11.05
C ASN A 418 -8.71 22.72 -12.58
N LYS A 419 -9.88 23.09 -13.11
CA LYS A 419 -10.12 23.17 -14.56
C LYS A 419 -9.16 24.11 -15.28
N VAL A 420 -8.97 25.33 -14.76
CA VAL A 420 -8.08 26.33 -15.34
C VAL A 420 -6.63 25.84 -15.32
N TRP A 421 -6.21 25.20 -14.23
CA TRP A 421 -4.87 24.61 -14.13
C TRP A 421 -4.67 23.49 -15.17
N ARG A 422 -5.63 22.59 -15.37
CA ARG A 422 -5.54 21.52 -16.39
C ARG A 422 -5.41 22.10 -17.80
N GLU A 423 -6.16 23.14 -18.11
CA GLU A 423 -6.08 23.83 -19.40
C GLU A 423 -4.69 24.48 -19.60
N ASP A 424 -4.17 25.18 -18.58
CA ASP A 424 -2.86 25.82 -18.62
C ASP A 424 -1.71 24.79 -18.68
N PHE A 425 -1.86 23.64 -17.99
CA PHE A 425 -0.90 22.55 -18.04
C PHE A 425 -0.67 22.06 -19.47
N MET A 426 -1.72 21.78 -20.24
CA MET A 426 -1.61 21.32 -21.63
C MET A 426 -1.09 22.40 -22.59
N ARG A 427 -1.22 23.67 -22.25
CA ARG A 427 -0.59 24.74 -23.01
C ARG A 427 0.92 24.77 -22.85
N LYS A 428 1.45 24.34 -21.72
CA LYS A 428 2.88 24.38 -21.38
C LYS A 428 3.57 23.04 -21.56
N HIS A 429 2.86 21.95 -21.34
CA HIS A 429 3.39 20.59 -21.23
C HIS A 429 2.58 19.60 -22.06
N THR A 430 3.12 18.40 -22.26
CA THR A 430 2.40 17.30 -22.92
C THR A 430 1.97 16.28 -21.87
N LEU A 431 0.66 16.08 -21.71
CA LEU A 431 0.11 14.94 -20.99
C LEU A 431 0.27 13.69 -21.88
N ILE A 432 1.02 12.70 -21.41
CA ILE A 432 1.29 11.43 -22.14
C ILE A 432 0.28 10.39 -21.75
N GLY A 433 0.01 10.23 -20.45
CA GLY A 433 -0.91 9.23 -19.97
C GLY A 433 -1.40 9.46 -18.54
N MET A 434 -2.52 8.82 -18.24
CA MET A 434 -3.12 8.75 -16.92
C MET A 434 -3.48 7.30 -16.60
N ILE A 435 -3.15 6.83 -15.40
CA ILE A 435 -3.50 5.48 -14.95
C ILE A 435 -4.14 5.59 -13.56
N SER A 436 -5.40 5.20 -13.42
CA SER A 436 -6.04 5.13 -12.10
C SER A 436 -5.53 3.92 -11.33
N LEU A 437 -5.30 4.10 -10.04
CA LEU A 437 -4.77 3.08 -9.13
C LEU A 437 -5.88 2.44 -8.28
N PRO A 438 -5.66 1.28 -7.66
CA PRO A 438 -6.62 0.67 -6.75
C PRO A 438 -6.99 1.60 -5.60
N ASP A 439 -8.27 1.65 -5.24
CA ASP A 439 -8.81 2.53 -4.19
C ASP A 439 -8.16 2.25 -2.82
N GLU A 440 -7.73 1.01 -2.58
CA GLU A 440 -7.10 0.57 -1.34
C GLU A 440 -5.56 0.56 -1.37
N LEU A 441 -4.94 1.21 -2.37
CA LEU A 441 -3.49 1.20 -2.54
C LEU A 441 -2.72 1.57 -1.26
N PHE A 442 -3.18 2.61 -0.57
CA PHE A 442 -2.55 3.13 0.65
C PHE A 442 -3.14 2.58 1.94
N TYR A 443 -4.05 1.60 1.86
CA TYR A 443 -4.61 0.97 3.05
C TYR A 443 -3.52 0.25 3.87
N PRO A 444 -3.51 0.33 5.23
CA PRO A 444 -4.49 1.00 6.09
C PRO A 444 -4.21 2.49 6.36
N ASN A 445 -3.11 3.07 5.89
CA ASN A 445 -2.60 4.36 6.33
C ASN A 445 -3.38 5.56 5.77
N ALA A 446 -3.93 5.43 4.58
CA ALA A 446 -4.72 6.48 3.96
C ALA A 446 -5.84 5.89 3.08
N SER A 447 -6.93 6.64 2.98
CA SER A 447 -8.03 6.36 2.04
C SER A 447 -7.94 7.23 0.79
N ALA A 448 -6.72 7.67 0.43
CA ALA A 448 -6.50 8.53 -0.73
C ALA A 448 -6.66 7.73 -2.03
N ILE A 449 -7.58 8.17 -2.87
CA ILE A 449 -7.77 7.65 -4.22
C ILE A 449 -6.78 8.39 -5.13
N THR A 450 -5.92 7.66 -5.80
CA THR A 450 -4.83 8.24 -6.57
C THR A 450 -4.81 7.77 -8.02
N SER A 451 -4.11 8.54 -8.84
CA SER A 451 -3.80 8.19 -10.22
C SER A 451 -2.33 8.50 -10.52
N ILE A 452 -1.74 7.72 -11.40
CA ILE A 452 -0.44 8.04 -11.99
C ILE A 452 -0.67 9.02 -13.14
N MET A 453 0.03 10.15 -13.10
CA MET A 453 0.14 11.10 -14.21
C MET A 453 1.51 10.97 -14.85
N ILE A 454 1.56 10.84 -16.18
CA ILE A 454 2.79 10.78 -16.97
C ILE A 454 2.79 11.98 -17.92
N ALA A 455 3.84 12.79 -17.89
CA ALA A 455 3.90 14.01 -18.70
C ALA A 455 5.30 14.29 -19.24
N ARG A 456 5.37 15.11 -20.30
CA ARG A 456 6.61 15.65 -20.87
C ARG A 456 6.69 17.15 -20.63
N ALA A 457 7.79 17.57 -20.03
CA ALA A 457 7.98 18.94 -19.61
C ALA A 457 8.29 19.88 -20.77
N LYS A 458 7.71 21.10 -20.71
CA LYS A 458 8.04 22.24 -21.57
C LYS A 458 7.91 21.97 -23.07
N VAL A 459 6.98 21.08 -23.40
CA VAL A 459 6.54 20.81 -24.78
C VAL A 459 5.02 20.92 -24.77
N PRO A 460 4.44 21.96 -25.39
CA PRO A 460 2.99 22.13 -25.48
C PRO A 460 2.30 20.89 -26.07
N GLN A 461 1.08 20.58 -25.62
CA GLN A 461 0.32 19.45 -26.10
C GLN A 461 0.06 19.54 -27.60
N PRO A 462 0.54 18.60 -28.44
CA PRO A 462 0.21 18.61 -29.86
C PRO A 462 -1.30 18.37 -30.06
N LYS A 463 -1.93 19.13 -30.94
CA LYS A 463 -3.40 19.11 -31.15
C LYS A 463 -3.97 17.73 -31.46
N ASN A 464 -3.24 16.92 -32.22
CA ASN A 464 -3.68 15.60 -32.67
C ASN A 464 -2.97 14.44 -31.94
N SER A 465 -2.30 14.73 -30.83
CA SER A 465 -1.64 13.67 -30.06
C SER A 465 -2.64 12.76 -29.36
N ASN A 466 -2.20 11.57 -29.09
CA ASN A 466 -2.91 10.58 -28.29
C ASN A 466 -2.46 10.65 -26.83
N ILE A 467 -3.35 10.30 -25.92
CA ILE A 467 -3.11 10.19 -24.49
C ILE A 467 -3.51 8.78 -24.03
N PHE A 468 -2.63 8.11 -23.34
CA PHE A 468 -2.88 6.79 -22.78
C PHE A 468 -3.76 6.90 -21.54
N MET A 469 -4.85 6.12 -21.46
CA MET A 469 -5.74 6.05 -20.30
C MET A 469 -5.82 4.61 -19.82
N GLY A 470 -5.32 4.37 -18.59
CA GLY A 470 -5.30 3.06 -17.97
C GLY A 470 -6.12 2.98 -16.69
N ARG A 471 -6.67 1.81 -16.40
CA ARG A 471 -7.29 1.46 -15.13
C ARG A 471 -6.58 0.26 -14.54
N LEU A 472 -5.84 0.49 -13.47
CA LEU A 472 -5.20 -0.55 -12.67
C LEU A 472 -6.06 -0.80 -11.43
N TYR A 473 -6.84 -1.86 -11.42
CA TYR A 473 -7.69 -2.23 -10.27
C TYR A 473 -7.12 -3.40 -9.46
N ASN A 474 -6.15 -4.13 -10.01
CA ASN A 474 -5.42 -5.19 -9.34
C ASN A 474 -3.91 -5.00 -9.58
N ASP A 475 -3.22 -4.55 -8.55
CA ASP A 475 -1.77 -4.34 -8.53
C ASP A 475 -1.00 -5.54 -7.96
N GLY A 476 -1.65 -6.70 -7.84
CA GLY A 476 -1.10 -7.92 -7.26
C GLY A 476 -1.35 -8.06 -5.76
N PHE A 477 -2.13 -7.15 -5.16
CA PHE A 477 -2.46 -7.16 -3.74
C PHE A 477 -3.95 -6.88 -3.50
N GLU A 478 -4.54 -7.58 -2.54
CA GLU A 478 -5.92 -7.37 -2.09
C GLU A 478 -6.00 -7.12 -0.58
N LYS A 479 -7.08 -6.49 -0.14
CA LYS A 479 -7.34 -6.23 1.28
C LYS A 479 -7.89 -7.47 1.96
N LEU A 480 -7.18 -7.96 2.99
CA LEU A 480 -7.61 -9.08 3.81
C LEU A 480 -7.32 -8.78 5.29
N LYS A 481 -8.37 -8.81 6.15
CA LYS A 481 -8.25 -8.68 7.61
C LYS A 481 -7.31 -7.56 8.09
N GLY A 482 -7.47 -6.36 7.55
CA GLY A 482 -6.68 -5.19 8.00
C GLY A 482 -5.31 -5.02 7.34
N LYS A 483 -4.92 -5.92 6.44
CA LYS A 483 -3.67 -5.87 5.68
C LYS A 483 -3.94 -5.94 4.18
N ARG A 484 -2.94 -5.60 3.35
CA ARG A 484 -2.90 -5.97 1.93
C ARG A 484 -1.99 -7.20 1.77
N VAL A 485 -2.50 -8.23 1.12
CA VAL A 485 -1.80 -9.49 0.87
C VAL A 485 -1.68 -9.74 -0.62
N GLU A 486 -0.66 -10.48 -1.03
CA GLU A 486 -0.47 -10.84 -2.44
C GLU A 486 -1.66 -11.64 -2.96
N CYS A 487 -2.10 -11.32 -4.18
CA CYS A 487 -3.15 -12.03 -4.89
C CYS A 487 -2.79 -12.27 -6.35
N SER A 488 -3.52 -13.15 -7.01
CA SER A 488 -3.36 -13.42 -8.45
C SER A 488 -3.98 -12.31 -9.32
N GLY A 489 -3.59 -12.25 -10.59
CA GLY A 489 -4.19 -11.35 -11.57
C GLY A 489 -3.58 -9.95 -11.61
N ASN A 490 -2.33 -9.79 -11.17
CA ASN A 490 -1.59 -8.52 -11.26
C ASN A 490 -1.57 -7.97 -12.69
N GLN A 491 -2.14 -6.78 -12.88
CA GLN A 491 -2.26 -6.11 -14.18
C GLN A 491 -1.02 -5.27 -14.56
N ILE A 492 -0.10 -5.01 -13.61
CA ILE A 492 1.06 -4.13 -13.85
C ILE A 492 1.88 -4.56 -15.06
N PRO A 493 2.26 -5.85 -15.25
CA PRO A 493 3.07 -6.25 -16.40
C PRO A 493 2.37 -5.98 -17.75
N HIS A 494 1.07 -6.24 -17.83
CA HIS A 494 0.29 -5.97 -19.03
C HIS A 494 0.15 -4.46 -19.30
N MET A 495 -0.15 -3.68 -18.27
CA MET A 495 -0.27 -2.22 -18.38
C MET A 495 1.03 -1.58 -18.86
N LEU A 496 2.18 -2.02 -18.32
CA LEU A 496 3.50 -1.58 -18.72
C LEU A 496 3.81 -1.93 -20.18
N GLN A 497 3.51 -3.16 -20.60
CA GLN A 497 3.70 -3.61 -21.98
C GLN A 497 2.90 -2.76 -22.97
N GLU A 498 1.63 -2.50 -22.70
CA GLU A 498 0.79 -1.69 -23.58
C GLU A 498 1.21 -0.22 -23.58
N PHE A 499 1.63 0.32 -22.42
CA PHE A 499 2.17 1.67 -22.36
C PHE A 499 3.47 1.83 -23.17
N HIS A 500 4.40 0.87 -23.11
CA HIS A 500 5.62 0.92 -23.93
C HIS A 500 5.30 0.80 -25.43
N LYS A 501 4.34 -0.04 -25.83
CA LYS A 501 3.85 -0.07 -27.23
C LYS A 501 3.34 1.31 -27.65
N PHE A 502 2.53 1.96 -26.80
CA PHE A 502 2.01 3.31 -27.03
C PHE A 502 3.14 4.31 -27.23
N MET A 503 4.14 4.33 -26.33
CA MET A 503 5.29 5.24 -26.42
C MET A 503 6.11 5.06 -27.69
N ASN A 504 6.19 3.85 -28.20
CA ASN A 504 6.90 3.49 -29.44
C ASN A 504 6.02 3.66 -30.72
N GLY A 505 4.84 4.26 -30.60
CA GLY A 505 3.92 4.48 -31.72
C GLY A 505 3.24 3.21 -32.24
N GLY A 506 3.26 2.12 -31.48
CA GLY A 506 2.59 0.87 -31.82
C GLY A 506 1.08 0.93 -31.62
N HIS A 507 0.37 0.00 -32.28
CA HIS A 507 -1.08 -0.11 -32.12
C HIS A 507 -1.43 -0.72 -30.75
N ILE A 508 -2.27 0.00 -29.98
CA ILE A 508 -2.81 -0.45 -28.71
C ILE A 508 -4.12 -1.18 -28.95
N LYS A 509 -4.26 -2.38 -28.38
CA LYS A 509 -5.54 -3.06 -28.35
C LYS A 509 -6.36 -2.49 -27.20
N GLU A 510 -7.33 -1.63 -27.53
CA GLU A 510 -8.25 -1.06 -26.53
C GLU A 510 -9.02 -2.19 -25.83
N SER A 511 -9.21 -2.01 -24.53
CA SER A 511 -9.88 -2.96 -23.64
C SER A 511 -10.78 -2.21 -22.64
N ASN A 512 -11.37 -2.95 -21.70
CA ASN A 512 -12.12 -2.37 -20.59
C ASN A 512 -11.23 -1.63 -19.56
N ASP A 513 -9.90 -1.75 -19.70
CA ASP A 513 -8.93 -1.18 -18.74
C ASP A 513 -7.92 -0.25 -19.42
N ILE A 514 -7.81 -0.28 -20.75
CA ILE A 514 -6.83 0.52 -21.51
C ILE A 514 -7.50 1.08 -22.75
N ILE A 515 -7.42 2.39 -22.92
CA ILE A 515 -7.84 3.08 -24.16
C ILE A 515 -6.88 4.21 -24.51
N VAL A 516 -7.02 4.72 -25.72
CA VAL A 516 -6.31 5.90 -26.22
C VAL A 516 -7.30 7.02 -26.50
N VAL A 517 -7.08 8.17 -25.90
CA VAL A 517 -7.94 9.34 -26.04
C VAL A 517 -7.22 10.44 -26.83
N ARG A 518 -7.91 11.10 -27.74
CA ARG A 518 -7.37 12.23 -28.48
C ARG A 518 -7.26 13.47 -27.57
N ALA A 519 -6.14 14.17 -27.59
CA ALA A 519 -5.87 15.33 -26.75
C ALA A 519 -6.91 16.46 -26.92
N ASN A 520 -7.52 16.59 -28.09
CA ASN A 520 -8.55 17.60 -28.31
C ASN A 520 -9.85 17.38 -27.50
N ILE A 521 -10.07 16.17 -26.97
CA ILE A 521 -11.20 15.88 -26.07
C ILE A 521 -10.94 16.45 -24.67
N LEU A 522 -9.67 16.55 -24.27
CA LEU A 522 -9.24 17.08 -22.96
C LEU A 522 -8.98 18.59 -22.97
N LYS A 523 -9.05 19.24 -24.12
CA LYS A 523 -8.95 20.69 -24.19
C LYS A 523 -10.04 21.37 -23.34
N ASP A 524 -9.88 22.63 -23.06
CA ASP A 524 -10.82 23.44 -22.27
C ASP A 524 -10.95 22.95 -20.81
N GLY A 525 -9.88 22.27 -20.28
CA GLY A 525 -9.78 21.87 -18.89
C GLY A 525 -10.68 20.67 -18.50
N ALA A 526 -11.08 19.83 -19.47
CA ALA A 526 -11.81 18.60 -19.18
C ALA A 526 -11.06 17.71 -18.17
N GLU A 527 -11.77 16.77 -17.54
CA GLU A 527 -11.17 15.83 -16.60
C GLU A 527 -10.02 15.04 -17.24
N TYR A 528 -8.93 14.80 -16.50
CA TYR A 528 -7.87 13.86 -16.89
C TYR A 528 -8.10 12.44 -16.35
N SER A 529 -9.17 12.22 -15.61
CA SER A 529 -9.47 10.92 -14.97
C SER A 529 -9.77 9.84 -15.99
N PRO A 530 -9.07 8.70 -16.01
CA PRO A 530 -9.37 7.56 -16.89
C PRO A 530 -10.81 7.07 -16.76
N GLN A 531 -11.39 7.17 -15.57
CA GLN A 531 -12.78 6.81 -15.27
C GLN A 531 -13.82 7.50 -16.16
N GLN A 532 -13.48 8.66 -16.74
CA GLN A 532 -14.38 9.36 -17.66
C GLN A 532 -14.43 8.69 -19.04
N TYR A 533 -13.32 8.12 -19.48
CA TYR A 533 -13.11 7.74 -20.89
C TYR A 533 -13.15 6.25 -21.14
N ILE A 534 -12.71 5.43 -20.19
CA ILE A 534 -12.73 3.97 -20.33
C ILE A 534 -14.16 3.49 -20.57
N PRO A 535 -14.41 2.67 -21.61
CA PRO A 535 -15.76 2.24 -21.98
C PRO A 535 -16.42 1.40 -20.89
N GLN A 536 -17.74 1.33 -20.94
CA GLN A 536 -18.51 0.42 -20.10
C GLN A 536 -18.34 -1.01 -20.62
N GLN A 537 -18.14 -1.96 -19.70
CA GLN A 537 -18.25 -3.37 -20.01
C GLN A 537 -19.71 -3.72 -20.37
N LYS A 538 -19.91 -4.43 -21.46
CA LYS A 538 -21.24 -4.98 -21.78
C LYS A 538 -21.58 -6.06 -20.77
N LEU A 539 -22.72 -5.92 -20.12
CA LEU A 539 -23.25 -6.92 -19.21
C LEU A 539 -24.07 -7.94 -19.99
N ASP A 540 -23.90 -9.20 -19.68
CA ASP A 540 -24.83 -10.25 -20.10
C ASP A 540 -25.99 -10.40 -19.08
N TYR A 541 -26.97 -11.25 -19.39
CA TYR A 541 -28.11 -11.48 -18.50
C TYR A 541 -27.71 -12.06 -17.13
N LYS A 542 -26.66 -12.87 -17.07
CA LYS A 542 -26.15 -13.46 -15.84
C LYS A 542 -25.52 -12.40 -14.94
N ASP A 543 -24.75 -11.47 -15.52
CA ASP A 543 -24.18 -10.34 -14.81
C ASP A 543 -25.26 -9.45 -14.22
N VAL A 544 -26.27 -9.12 -15.03
CA VAL A 544 -27.43 -8.33 -14.59
C VAL A 544 -28.19 -9.04 -13.46
N ASP A 545 -28.43 -10.34 -13.56
CA ASP A 545 -29.10 -11.13 -12.51
C ASP A 545 -28.30 -11.15 -11.20
N ASN A 546 -26.97 -11.32 -11.28
CA ASN A 546 -26.11 -11.31 -10.10
C ASN A 546 -26.08 -9.95 -9.40
N LEU A 547 -26.06 -8.85 -10.15
CA LEU A 547 -26.10 -7.50 -9.59
C LEU A 547 -27.48 -7.21 -8.98
N ASN A 548 -28.57 -7.65 -9.61
CA ASN A 548 -29.92 -7.48 -9.13
C ASN A 548 -30.19 -8.28 -7.85
N LYS A 549 -29.59 -9.46 -7.68
CA LYS A 549 -29.67 -10.19 -6.40
C LYS A 549 -29.17 -9.35 -5.24
N LYS A 550 -28.05 -8.63 -5.42
CA LYS A 550 -27.53 -7.72 -4.38
C LYS A 550 -28.49 -6.57 -4.08
N THR A 551 -29.12 -5.99 -5.11
CA THR A 551 -30.08 -4.91 -4.95
C THR A 551 -31.33 -5.40 -4.23
N LEU A 552 -31.84 -6.59 -4.56
CA LEU A 552 -32.97 -7.22 -3.87
C LEU A 552 -32.64 -7.54 -2.40
N MET A 553 -31.46 -8.10 -2.13
CA MET A 553 -31.01 -8.36 -0.76
C MET A 553 -30.95 -7.08 0.07
N SER A 554 -30.48 -5.96 -0.50
CA SER A 554 -30.47 -4.66 0.17
C SER A 554 -31.88 -4.18 0.53
N LEU A 555 -32.87 -4.39 -0.32
CA LEU A 555 -34.28 -4.08 -0.01
C LEU A 555 -34.80 -4.90 1.19
N PHE A 556 -34.59 -6.21 1.20
CA PHE A 556 -35.02 -7.07 2.33
C PHE A 556 -34.28 -6.70 3.62
N GLN A 557 -32.96 -6.41 3.53
CA GLN A 557 -32.17 -5.96 4.67
C GLN A 557 -32.67 -4.61 5.22
N THR A 558 -33.19 -3.72 4.36
CA THR A 558 -33.78 -2.45 4.78
C THR A 558 -35.05 -2.70 5.61
N ILE A 559 -35.91 -3.60 5.19
CA ILE A 559 -37.13 -3.96 5.96
C ILE A 559 -36.75 -4.63 7.28
N THR A 560 -35.73 -5.47 7.31
CA THR A 560 -35.25 -6.07 8.56
C THR A 560 -34.75 -5.01 9.55
N SER A 561 -34.05 -3.98 9.06
CA SER A 561 -33.47 -2.92 9.88
C SER A 561 -34.49 -1.84 10.27
N TYR A 562 -35.52 -1.63 9.45
CA TYR A 562 -36.56 -0.60 9.59
C TYR A 562 -37.94 -1.18 9.21
N PRO A 563 -38.57 -2.03 10.07
CA PRO A 563 -39.85 -2.68 9.71
C PRO A 563 -40.97 -1.70 9.40
N GLU A 564 -40.96 -0.52 10.01
CA GLU A 564 -41.97 0.54 9.84
C GLU A 564 -41.93 1.14 8.43
N ILE A 565 -40.83 0.98 7.67
CA ILE A 565 -40.69 1.52 6.31
C ILE A 565 -41.77 1.00 5.36
N THR A 566 -42.38 -0.15 5.68
CA THR A 566 -43.45 -0.72 4.87
C THR A 566 -44.75 0.10 4.90
N GLU A 567 -44.90 1.00 5.88
CA GLU A 567 -46.01 1.94 5.94
C GLU A 567 -45.86 3.09 4.92
N SER A 568 -44.63 3.30 4.45
CA SER A 568 -44.30 4.26 3.40
C SER A 568 -44.21 3.64 2.00
N LEU A 569 -44.56 2.33 1.83
CA LEU A 569 -44.64 1.72 0.52
C LEU A 569 -45.68 2.45 -0.34
N ASP A 570 -45.29 2.75 -1.58
CA ASP A 570 -46.07 3.52 -2.51
C ASP A 570 -46.40 2.68 -3.76
N ASP A 571 -47.64 2.21 -3.87
CA ASP A 571 -48.12 1.50 -5.06
C ASP A 571 -48.05 2.37 -6.33
N GLY A 572 -48.02 3.70 -6.15
CA GLY A 572 -47.90 4.66 -7.22
C GLY A 572 -46.45 4.96 -7.66
N PHE A 573 -45.45 4.41 -6.97
CA PHE A 573 -44.02 4.73 -7.27
C PHE A 573 -43.61 4.48 -8.73
N MET A 574 -44.37 3.61 -9.43
CA MET A 574 -44.21 3.30 -10.85
C MET A 574 -45.18 4.04 -11.76
N GLN A 575 -46.15 4.78 -11.23
CA GLN A 575 -47.16 5.48 -12.02
C GLN A 575 -46.62 6.79 -12.61
N TYR A 576 -45.52 6.65 -13.38
CA TYR A 576 -45.15 7.71 -14.30
C TYR A 576 -46.11 7.64 -15.49
N ASN A 577 -46.98 8.64 -15.63
CA ASN A 577 -47.92 8.79 -16.72
C ASN A 577 -47.21 9.03 -18.05
N LYS A 578 -46.43 8.03 -18.52
CA LYS A 578 -45.60 8.08 -19.73
C LYS A 578 -46.14 7.06 -20.73
N ASP A 579 -46.74 7.53 -21.82
CA ASP A 579 -47.22 6.69 -22.92
C ASP A 579 -46.10 6.08 -23.75
N LYS A 580 -44.89 6.67 -23.71
CA LYS A 580 -43.76 6.26 -24.54
C LYS A 580 -42.92 5.20 -23.85
N ARG A 581 -42.55 4.16 -24.60
CA ARG A 581 -41.52 3.17 -24.28
C ARG A 581 -40.16 3.65 -24.74
N PHE A 582 -39.10 3.26 -24.03
CA PHE A 582 -37.72 3.53 -24.43
C PHE A 582 -37.32 2.73 -25.69
N PRO A 583 -36.36 3.23 -26.49
CA PRO A 583 -35.85 2.45 -27.65
C PRO A 583 -35.04 1.25 -27.16
N LEU A 584 -35.27 0.08 -27.74
CA LEU A 584 -34.56 -1.17 -27.40
C LEU A 584 -33.16 -1.20 -28.00
N ASN A 585 -32.25 -1.96 -27.40
CA ASN A 585 -30.85 -2.15 -27.82
C ASN A 585 -30.08 -0.84 -28.10
N LYS A 586 -30.46 0.25 -27.47
CA LYS A 586 -29.81 1.54 -27.65
C LYS A 586 -28.83 1.83 -26.52
N THR A 587 -27.57 2.11 -26.86
CA THR A 587 -26.58 2.66 -25.91
C THR A 587 -26.58 4.17 -26.02
N ASP A 588 -26.90 4.86 -24.92
CA ASP A 588 -26.94 6.31 -24.87
C ASP A 588 -26.57 6.83 -23.48
N ASN A 589 -26.50 8.16 -23.32
CA ASN A 589 -26.31 8.80 -22.02
C ASN A 589 -27.47 8.50 -21.08
N LEU A 590 -27.19 8.42 -19.77
CA LEU A 590 -28.22 8.23 -18.73
C LEU A 590 -29.35 9.25 -18.85
N GLU A 591 -29.04 10.49 -19.17
CA GLU A 591 -30.03 11.57 -19.35
C GLU A 591 -31.04 11.28 -20.49
N THR A 592 -30.75 10.38 -21.42
CA THR A 592 -31.70 9.94 -22.43
C THR A 592 -32.86 9.14 -21.80
N PHE A 593 -32.58 8.39 -20.74
CA PHE A 593 -33.53 7.48 -20.09
C PHE A 593 -34.16 8.07 -18.82
N PHE A 594 -33.44 8.95 -18.13
CA PHE A 594 -33.82 9.50 -16.82
C PHE A 594 -33.59 10.98 -16.71
N ASP A 595 -34.50 11.70 -16.04
CA ASP A 595 -34.21 13.02 -15.49
C ASP A 595 -33.46 12.87 -14.18
N VAL A 596 -32.37 13.63 -14.02
CA VAL A 596 -31.52 13.60 -12.83
C VAL A 596 -31.80 14.81 -11.95
N LYS A 597 -32.38 14.55 -10.78
CA LYS A 597 -32.59 15.54 -9.73
C LYS A 597 -31.55 15.35 -8.60
N THR A 598 -31.36 16.38 -7.81
CA THR A 598 -30.53 16.29 -6.59
C THR A 598 -31.46 16.29 -5.40
N GLY A 599 -31.19 15.47 -4.39
CA GLY A 599 -31.90 15.53 -3.11
C GLY A 599 -31.93 16.96 -2.54
N LYS A 600 -32.93 17.30 -1.75
CA LYS A 600 -33.09 18.67 -1.22
C LYS A 600 -32.94 18.75 0.30
N SER A 601 -32.90 17.61 0.98
CA SER A 601 -32.93 17.56 2.44
C SER A 601 -31.56 17.90 3.08
N LYS A 602 -31.65 18.48 4.29
CA LYS A 602 -30.49 18.72 5.17
C LYS A 602 -29.95 17.39 5.75
N GLY A 603 -29.02 17.43 6.66
CA GLY A 603 -28.54 16.25 7.36
C GLY A 603 -29.64 15.62 8.26
N LEU A 604 -29.58 14.29 8.44
CA LEU A 604 -30.56 13.52 9.24
C LEU A 604 -30.88 14.14 10.61
N LYS A 605 -29.85 14.65 11.29
CA LYS A 605 -29.99 15.30 12.62
C LYS A 605 -30.88 16.55 12.64
N SER A 606 -31.27 17.08 11.48
CA SER A 606 -32.14 18.26 11.36
C SER A 606 -33.65 17.93 11.42
N TYR A 607 -33.97 16.65 11.54
CA TYR A 607 -35.37 16.17 11.48
C TYR A 607 -35.71 15.34 12.71
N SER A 608 -36.97 15.38 13.10
CA SER A 608 -37.54 14.53 14.16
C SER A 608 -37.69 13.08 13.67
N ALA A 609 -37.69 12.10 14.57
CA ALA A 609 -37.96 10.71 14.25
C ALA A 609 -39.40 10.53 13.72
N GLY A 610 -39.60 9.62 12.77
CA GLY A 610 -40.89 9.31 12.13
C GLY A 610 -40.83 8.03 11.34
N ILE A 611 -41.61 7.92 10.26
CA ILE A 611 -41.75 6.71 9.43
C ILE A 611 -41.22 6.90 8.00
N VAL A 612 -40.92 8.14 7.58
CA VAL A 612 -40.45 8.42 6.21
C VAL A 612 -38.99 8.06 6.07
N PRO A 613 -38.60 7.18 5.12
CA PRO A 613 -37.24 6.85 4.87
C PRO A 613 -36.39 8.05 4.49
N TYR A 614 -35.26 8.22 5.18
CA TYR A 614 -34.24 9.22 4.85
C TYR A 614 -33.07 8.56 4.15
N VAL A 615 -32.91 8.85 2.83
CA VAL A 615 -31.89 8.27 1.98
C VAL A 615 -30.66 9.17 1.93
N SER A 616 -29.48 8.56 2.14
CA SER A 616 -28.16 9.19 2.05
C SER A 616 -27.18 8.26 1.32
N SER A 617 -25.88 8.57 1.34
CA SER A 617 -24.84 7.77 0.68
C SER A 617 -24.38 6.56 1.51
N GLY A 618 -25.32 5.81 2.10
CA GLY A 618 -25.03 4.51 2.72
C GLY A 618 -24.87 3.41 1.67
N ASP A 619 -24.04 2.41 1.95
CA ASP A 619 -23.86 1.23 1.07
C ASP A 619 -24.76 0.04 1.50
N ASP A 620 -25.34 0.09 2.68
CA ASP A 620 -26.25 -0.89 3.24
C ASP A 620 -27.69 -0.34 3.28
N THR A 621 -28.64 -1.20 3.59
CA THR A 621 -30.06 -0.82 3.82
C THR A 621 -30.64 0.09 2.72
N ASN A 622 -30.33 -0.22 1.45
CA ASN A 622 -30.86 0.51 0.29
C ASN A 622 -30.59 2.03 0.31
N GLY A 623 -29.50 2.45 1.00
CA GLY A 623 -29.15 3.85 1.22
C GLY A 623 -29.98 4.56 2.30
N VAL A 624 -30.92 3.87 2.95
CA VAL A 624 -31.73 4.39 4.08
C VAL A 624 -30.83 4.41 5.33
N VAL A 625 -30.72 5.58 5.95
CA VAL A 625 -29.86 5.79 7.15
C VAL A 625 -30.68 6.21 8.38
N GLY A 626 -31.99 6.21 8.29
CA GLY A 626 -32.91 6.51 9.36
C GLY A 626 -34.34 6.80 8.86
N LEU A 627 -35.26 6.94 9.79
CA LEU A 627 -36.64 7.32 9.53
C LEU A 627 -36.94 8.68 10.15
N VAL A 628 -37.67 9.55 9.45
CA VAL A 628 -37.93 10.93 9.85
C VAL A 628 -39.43 11.25 9.77
N ALA A 629 -39.87 12.30 10.49
CA ALA A 629 -41.24 12.79 10.44
C ALA A 629 -41.52 13.53 9.13
N GLU A 630 -42.74 13.52 8.67
CA GLU A 630 -43.22 14.12 7.41
C GLU A 630 -43.35 15.66 7.44
N ASP A 631 -43.15 16.28 8.58
CA ASP A 631 -43.42 17.71 8.83
C ASP A 631 -42.63 18.65 7.91
N GLY A 632 -43.32 19.25 6.93
CA GLY A 632 -42.79 20.30 6.07
C GLY A 632 -41.72 19.83 5.03
N ILE A 633 -41.72 18.56 4.68
CA ILE A 633 -40.71 17.90 3.86
C ILE A 633 -41.23 17.67 2.45
N GLU A 634 -40.41 18.00 1.46
CA GLU A 634 -40.65 17.63 0.07
C GLU A 634 -40.18 16.19 -0.17
N LEU A 635 -41.11 15.27 -0.38
CA LEU A 635 -40.85 13.89 -0.76
C LEU A 635 -40.31 13.80 -2.18
N CYS A 636 -39.50 12.79 -2.45
CA CYS A 636 -38.90 12.56 -3.75
C CYS A 636 -39.84 11.73 -4.64
N ASP A 637 -39.94 12.12 -5.90
CA ASP A 637 -40.80 11.49 -6.93
C ASP A 637 -40.02 10.51 -7.85
N GLY A 638 -38.76 10.23 -7.58
CA GLY A 638 -37.93 9.34 -8.39
C GLY A 638 -37.85 7.94 -7.79
N CYS A 639 -37.92 6.91 -8.64
CA CYS A 639 -37.88 5.52 -8.21
C CYS A 639 -36.47 4.92 -8.05
N ILE A 640 -35.42 5.62 -8.47
CA ILE A 640 -34.04 5.20 -8.30
C ILE A 640 -33.26 6.29 -7.60
N THR A 641 -32.50 5.94 -6.58
CA THR A 641 -31.50 6.83 -5.99
C THR A 641 -30.10 6.36 -6.37
N VAL A 642 -29.19 7.31 -6.55
CA VAL A 642 -27.76 7.05 -6.77
C VAL A 642 -26.96 7.77 -5.69
N SER A 643 -26.19 7.04 -4.90
CA SER A 643 -25.34 7.57 -3.86
C SER A 643 -24.21 8.42 -4.44
N ALA A 644 -23.54 9.22 -3.62
CA ALA A 644 -22.37 10.00 -4.03
C ALA A 644 -21.25 9.11 -4.61
N PHE A 645 -21.22 7.84 -4.24
CA PHE A 645 -20.24 6.84 -4.69
C PHE A 645 -20.77 5.92 -5.79
N GLY A 646 -21.90 6.31 -6.44
CA GLY A 646 -22.39 5.65 -7.63
C GLY A 646 -23.20 4.38 -7.39
N THR A 647 -23.54 4.02 -6.16
CA THR A 647 -24.42 2.89 -5.88
C THR A 647 -25.87 3.30 -6.14
N ALA A 648 -26.54 2.57 -7.04
CA ALA A 648 -27.93 2.78 -7.40
C ALA A 648 -28.85 1.80 -6.66
N TYR A 649 -29.96 2.31 -6.16
CA TYR A 649 -30.98 1.56 -5.44
C TYR A 649 -32.39 1.86 -5.96
N LEU A 650 -33.26 0.86 -5.95
CA LEU A 650 -34.68 1.04 -6.18
C LEU A 650 -35.33 1.56 -4.89
N GLN A 651 -36.21 2.58 -4.98
CA GLN A 651 -36.95 3.15 -3.85
C GLN A 651 -38.43 2.89 -4.05
N PRO A 652 -39.02 1.80 -3.50
CA PRO A 652 -40.42 1.45 -3.66
C PRO A 652 -41.33 2.09 -2.59
N TRP A 653 -40.88 3.18 -1.99
CA TRP A 653 -41.55 3.94 -0.93
C TRP A 653 -41.43 5.44 -1.15
N ASN A 654 -42.28 6.21 -0.48
CA ASN A 654 -42.10 7.65 -0.34
C ASN A 654 -40.86 7.93 0.54
N TYR A 655 -39.99 8.82 0.14
CA TYR A 655 -38.73 9.04 0.84
C TYR A 655 -38.22 10.47 0.72
N MET A 656 -37.28 10.82 1.60
CA MET A 656 -36.46 12.00 1.54
C MET A 656 -35.04 11.66 1.05
N ALA A 657 -34.48 12.49 0.21
CA ALA A 657 -33.08 12.34 -0.24
C ALA A 657 -32.20 13.52 0.20
N ARG A 658 -31.05 13.20 0.78
CA ARG A 658 -30.04 14.20 1.19
C ARG A 658 -29.52 15.03 0.01
N GLY A 659 -29.56 16.37 0.17
CA GLY A 659 -29.22 17.32 -0.90
C GLY A 659 -27.85 17.99 -0.79
N ASN A 660 -27.19 17.93 0.38
CA ASN A 660 -26.00 18.70 0.63
C ASN A 660 -24.81 17.85 1.14
N GLY A 661 -23.59 18.41 0.97
CA GLY A 661 -22.34 17.80 1.40
C GLY A 661 -21.92 16.58 0.59
N GLY A 662 -20.84 15.94 1.02
CA GLY A 662 -20.23 14.77 0.37
C GLY A 662 -21.09 13.49 0.36
N SER A 663 -22.25 13.50 0.99
CA SER A 663 -23.22 12.39 1.00
C SER A 663 -24.52 12.71 0.27
N SER A 664 -24.51 13.69 -0.65
CA SER A 664 -25.69 14.05 -1.42
C SER A 664 -26.10 12.93 -2.40
N VAL A 665 -27.41 12.73 -2.52
CA VAL A 665 -28.01 11.67 -3.34
C VAL A 665 -28.57 12.27 -4.63
N ARG A 666 -28.44 11.53 -5.73
CA ARG A 666 -29.11 11.85 -6.99
C ARG A 666 -30.36 10.98 -7.12
N VAL A 667 -31.43 11.59 -7.56
CA VAL A 667 -32.74 10.95 -7.76
C VAL A 667 -32.99 10.86 -9.26
N LEU A 668 -33.25 9.66 -9.75
CA LEU A 668 -33.53 9.41 -11.15
C LEU A 668 -35.04 9.21 -11.36
N VAL A 669 -35.59 10.03 -12.22
CA VAL A 669 -37.02 9.96 -12.65
C VAL A 669 -37.03 9.42 -14.08
N PRO A 670 -37.71 8.28 -14.34
CA PRO A 670 -37.80 7.72 -15.69
C PRO A 670 -38.47 8.68 -16.68
N LYS A 671 -37.94 8.79 -17.88
CA LYS A 671 -38.52 9.52 -18.99
C LYS A 671 -39.51 8.70 -19.82
N TYR A 672 -39.53 7.39 -19.59
CA TYR A 672 -40.28 6.41 -20.34
C TYR A 672 -41.07 5.52 -19.35
N ARG A 673 -42.13 4.88 -19.86
CA ARG A 673 -42.77 3.80 -19.14
C ARG A 673 -41.82 2.62 -19.00
N MET A 674 -41.57 2.17 -17.77
CA MET A 674 -40.68 1.07 -17.44
C MET A 674 -41.34 0.14 -16.43
N THR A 675 -41.08 -1.15 -16.54
CA THR A 675 -41.38 -2.16 -15.52
C THR A 675 -40.30 -2.19 -14.44
N VAL A 676 -40.59 -2.80 -13.28
CA VAL A 676 -39.59 -3.00 -12.21
C VAL A 676 -38.36 -3.77 -12.72
N LYS A 677 -38.55 -4.79 -13.57
CA LYS A 677 -37.47 -5.54 -14.19
C LYS A 677 -36.59 -4.65 -15.07
N GLU A 678 -37.20 -3.72 -15.80
CA GLU A 678 -36.46 -2.78 -16.66
C GLU A 678 -35.71 -1.75 -15.81
N LEU A 679 -36.25 -1.30 -14.70
CA LEU A 679 -35.52 -0.48 -13.73
C LEU A 679 -34.32 -1.24 -13.14
N PHE A 680 -34.49 -2.50 -12.78
CA PHE A 680 -33.37 -3.34 -12.31
C PHE A 680 -32.31 -3.52 -13.38
N TRP A 681 -32.66 -3.61 -14.66
CA TRP A 681 -31.71 -3.64 -15.77
C TRP A 681 -30.81 -2.39 -15.79
N PHE A 682 -31.41 -1.21 -15.64
CA PHE A 682 -30.66 0.04 -15.58
C PHE A 682 -29.86 0.21 -14.26
N ILE A 683 -30.42 -0.20 -13.13
CA ILE A 683 -29.72 -0.22 -11.82
C ILE A 683 -28.48 -1.09 -11.90
N ALA A 684 -28.57 -2.29 -12.47
CA ALA A 684 -27.43 -3.18 -12.64
C ALA A 684 -26.30 -2.52 -13.47
N GLN A 685 -26.66 -1.81 -14.55
CA GLN A 685 -25.68 -1.11 -15.37
C GLN A 685 -25.03 0.08 -14.66
N ILE A 686 -25.76 0.82 -13.83
CA ILE A 686 -25.20 1.89 -13.01
C ILE A 686 -24.27 1.27 -11.98
N ASN A 687 -24.68 0.22 -11.28
CA ASN A 687 -23.90 -0.47 -10.27
C ASN A 687 -22.62 -1.11 -10.83
N SER A 688 -22.65 -1.66 -12.05
CA SER A 688 -21.44 -2.17 -12.73
C SER A 688 -20.41 -1.09 -13.03
N GLN A 689 -20.81 0.17 -13.03
CA GLN A 689 -19.97 1.32 -13.27
C GLN A 689 -19.62 2.11 -12.00
N ARG A 690 -19.97 1.58 -10.81
CA ARG A 690 -19.68 2.19 -9.51
C ARG A 690 -18.18 2.57 -9.37
N TRP A 691 -17.27 1.79 -9.89
CA TRP A 691 -15.84 2.06 -9.89
C TRP A 691 -15.42 3.41 -10.49
N ARG A 692 -16.31 4.07 -11.25
CA ARG A 692 -16.06 5.42 -11.79
C ARG A 692 -16.20 6.51 -10.75
N PHE A 693 -16.86 6.20 -9.61
CA PHE A 693 -17.23 7.17 -8.60
C PHE A 693 -16.56 6.82 -7.27
N THR A 694 -15.77 7.74 -6.80
CA THR A 694 -14.98 7.61 -5.57
C THR A 694 -15.12 8.88 -4.75
N TYR A 695 -14.51 8.93 -3.57
CA TYR A 695 -14.46 10.15 -2.77
C TYR A 695 -13.87 11.33 -3.56
N ALA A 696 -12.83 11.07 -4.34
CA ALA A 696 -12.17 12.05 -5.22
C ALA A 696 -12.95 12.39 -6.49
N ARG A 697 -13.96 11.59 -6.85
CA ARG A 697 -14.75 11.76 -8.08
C ARG A 697 -16.19 11.30 -7.87
N GLN A 698 -16.95 12.12 -7.15
CA GLN A 698 -18.34 11.79 -6.78
C GLN A 698 -19.31 11.78 -7.98
N ALA A 699 -20.40 11.02 -7.85
CA ALA A 699 -21.52 10.92 -8.80
C ALA A 699 -22.37 12.20 -8.80
N ILE A 700 -21.77 13.34 -9.15
CA ILE A 700 -22.49 14.60 -9.32
C ILE A 700 -23.32 14.56 -10.61
N LYS A 701 -24.35 15.44 -10.70
CA LYS A 701 -25.27 15.47 -11.85
C LYS A 701 -24.55 15.55 -13.19
N SER A 702 -23.54 16.45 -13.33
CA SER A 702 -22.81 16.66 -14.58
C SER A 702 -22.00 15.44 -15.06
N ARG A 703 -21.61 14.55 -14.15
CA ARG A 703 -20.94 13.27 -14.44
C ARG A 703 -21.93 12.17 -14.72
N LEU A 704 -23.00 12.09 -13.89
CA LEU A 704 -23.97 11.01 -13.96
C LEU A 704 -24.78 11.06 -15.27
N ILE A 705 -25.20 12.25 -15.73
CA ILE A 705 -25.96 12.42 -17.00
C ILE A 705 -25.18 11.88 -18.21
N LYS A 706 -23.84 11.88 -18.18
CA LYS A 706 -22.96 11.40 -19.25
C LYS A 706 -22.68 9.89 -19.18
N LEU A 707 -23.13 9.21 -18.12
CA LEU A 707 -22.91 7.77 -17.95
C LEU A 707 -23.61 7.02 -19.07
N LYS A 708 -22.89 6.15 -19.79
CA LYS A 708 -23.47 5.34 -20.87
C LYS A 708 -24.26 4.18 -20.29
N LEU A 709 -25.51 4.03 -20.73
CA LEU A 709 -26.40 2.92 -20.40
C LEU A 709 -26.91 2.29 -21.71
N THR A 710 -27.09 0.97 -21.71
CA THR A 710 -27.69 0.24 -22.83
C THR A 710 -29.07 -0.23 -22.42
N SER A 711 -30.09 0.15 -23.18
CA SER A 711 -31.47 -0.32 -22.93
C SER A 711 -31.59 -1.83 -23.17
N PRO A 712 -32.56 -2.51 -22.54
CA PRO A 712 -32.81 -3.93 -22.74
C PRO A 712 -33.00 -4.30 -24.21
N PRO A 713 -32.64 -5.55 -24.60
CA PRO A 713 -32.85 -6.03 -25.95
C PRO A 713 -34.33 -6.27 -26.31
N GLU A 714 -35.18 -6.45 -25.30
CA GLU A 714 -36.62 -6.66 -25.40
C GLU A 714 -37.34 -6.02 -24.21
N TYR A 715 -38.64 -5.81 -24.35
CA TYR A 715 -39.48 -5.39 -23.22
C TYR A 715 -39.81 -6.58 -22.35
N PHE A 716 -39.75 -6.39 -21.02
CA PHE A 716 -40.11 -7.42 -20.06
C PHE A 716 -41.62 -7.41 -19.83
N GLU A 717 -42.38 -8.31 -20.53
CA GLU A 717 -43.83 -8.40 -20.42
C GLU A 717 -44.34 -8.80 -19.04
N LYS A 718 -43.61 -9.69 -18.32
CA LYS A 718 -43.93 -10.09 -16.93
C LYS A 718 -43.10 -9.28 -15.95
N ASP A 719 -43.78 -8.43 -15.19
CA ASP A 719 -43.16 -7.61 -14.14
C ASP A 719 -43.04 -8.35 -12.79
N ILE A 720 -42.35 -7.74 -11.87
CA ILE A 720 -42.21 -8.19 -10.47
C ILE A 720 -43.13 -7.34 -9.61
N ASP A 721 -44.04 -7.99 -8.91
CA ASP A 721 -44.78 -7.35 -7.82
C ASP A 721 -43.83 -7.18 -6.61
N ILE A 722 -43.04 -6.09 -6.64
CA ILE A 722 -42.06 -5.80 -5.59
C ILE A 722 -42.73 -5.41 -4.29
N ILE A 723 -43.85 -4.67 -4.36
CA ILE A 723 -44.61 -4.21 -3.17
C ILE A 723 -45.16 -5.43 -2.44
N GLY A 724 -45.91 -6.31 -3.14
CA GLY A 724 -46.42 -7.54 -2.57
C GLY A 724 -45.34 -8.40 -1.93
N LYS A 725 -44.19 -8.58 -2.60
CA LYS A 725 -43.03 -9.34 -2.06
C LYS A 725 -42.43 -8.74 -0.80
N LEU A 726 -42.34 -7.42 -0.69
CA LEU A 726 -41.83 -6.74 0.49
C LEU A 726 -42.83 -6.81 1.67
N THR A 727 -44.12 -6.72 1.38
CA THR A 727 -45.19 -6.88 2.37
C THR A 727 -45.24 -8.32 2.91
N ASP A 728 -45.17 -9.32 2.01
CA ASP A 728 -45.10 -10.75 2.40
C ASP A 728 -43.86 -11.05 3.26
N PHE A 729 -42.73 -10.45 2.92
CA PHE A 729 -41.49 -10.62 3.69
C PHE A 729 -41.65 -10.06 5.11
N LYS A 730 -42.21 -8.86 5.28
CA LYS A 730 -42.49 -8.28 6.61
C LYS A 730 -43.40 -9.20 7.45
N THR A 731 -44.47 -9.71 6.84
CA THR A 731 -45.42 -10.62 7.53
C THR A 731 -44.70 -11.86 8.04
N LYS A 732 -43.89 -12.52 7.19
CA LYS A 732 -43.09 -13.69 7.57
C LYS A 732 -42.04 -13.38 8.64
N LEU A 733 -41.44 -12.19 8.60
CA LEU A 733 -40.48 -11.77 9.62
C LEU A 733 -41.13 -11.60 10.98
N ALA A 734 -42.36 -11.02 11.02
CA ALA A 734 -43.15 -10.89 12.24
C ALA A 734 -43.55 -12.25 12.82
N GLU A 735 -44.05 -13.19 11.97
CA GLU A 735 -44.39 -14.56 12.38
C GLU A 735 -43.17 -15.29 13.00
N LEU A 736 -41.96 -15.08 12.47
CA LEU A 736 -40.75 -15.71 13.04
C LEU A 736 -40.35 -15.08 14.38
N SER A 737 -40.59 -13.79 14.59
CA SER A 737 -40.32 -13.11 15.86
C SER A 737 -41.26 -13.47 16.99
N GLU A 738 -42.42 -14.05 16.67
CA GLU A 738 -43.40 -14.56 17.68
C GLU A 738 -43.03 -15.99 18.16
N ILE A 739 -42.07 -16.65 17.50
CA ILE A 739 -41.64 -18.01 17.85
C ILE A 739 -40.47 -17.98 18.87
N GLU A 740 -39.76 -16.87 19.02
CA GLU A 740 -38.77 -16.65 20.08
C GLU A 740 -39.43 -16.14 21.38
#